data_4d937443661e58e4cc8d674366379317
#
_entry.id   4d937443661e58e4cc8d674366379317
#
_cell.length_a   1.000
_cell.length_b   1.000
_cell.length_c   1.000
_cell.angle_alpha   90.00
_cell.angle_beta   90.00
_cell.angle_gamma   90.00
#
_symmetry.space_group_name_H-M   'P 1'
#
loop_
_entity.id
_entity.type
_entity.pdbx_description
1 polymer ?
#
loop_
_entity_poly.entity_id
_entity_poly.type
_entity_poly.pdbx_seq_one_letter_code
_entity_poly.pdbx_strand_id
1 'polypeptide(L)'
;MLRMSQSKGTVWAIASSRRFSQVSVLLPILGILAATPLQARPITPAVDGTGTVVTKDGNRFDINGGSLSSDSTNLFHSFEEFGLSEGQIANFLSNPQIQNILGRVVGGDASIINGLIQVTGGNSNLFLMNPAGIVFGANARLNVPADFMATTATGIGFGDKNWFNGFGSNDYLNLVGTPNRFAFDLSPGGSIINAGNLRVGRGDNLTLLGGTVVSSGQVSAPGGEITISAVPGERLVRVSQPGSMLSLEIELPRDQDGLLLPIKPLDLAGLLTGQGGNVETGLRVNSDGNVQLAGSDFGVRNRDVVAKNVTAQTATLSAANNLILVESRLQTRGDLNLLARNTVLVRDSVANPFVAHAGRNLYIQGNRSIDILALNHVSQTPFVSGGNLSLVSNGIISGDAHFASGGSLAMLNLSGEPGNFVSLYDPIISANGDVVFGNYNGVALKVEATGSISGGDIVITGADTSGSIPTTDPHYTELTTSRALILQAGKTTLDNAPNLPQSSVGETNFTSPLEDLLPRGSIQVGNITTQSGVNGIDSGSITLEALGNIITGNVFSRTAGGVFNSQNNAGNITIISRGGSIDTSAGSVDAGASIGSGGNITLMAQKDITTSTLFSYVIRSDGGSAGNINITSKEGSINTTAGNGQILTVAPQKTGQVMLIASGDITTGTISSDGNLGGGDITIKSENGSINTAAGTL
;
A
#
# COMPACT_ATOMS: atom_id res chain seq x y z
N MET A 1 -18.82 -8.39 53.57
CA MET A 1 -17.76 -8.94 54.43
C MET A 1 -16.42 -8.63 53.83
N LEU A 2 -15.68 -7.81 54.60
CA LEU A 2 -14.24 -7.71 54.82
C LEU A 2 -13.36 -7.43 53.57
N ARG A 3 -12.39 -6.53 53.58
CA ARG A 3 -11.95 -5.36 54.41
C ARG A 3 -10.85 -4.68 53.61
N MET A 4 -10.87 -3.38 53.63
CA MET A 4 -9.77 -2.48 53.21
C MET A 4 -8.49 -2.75 54.02
N SER A 5 -7.32 -2.50 53.39
CA SER A 5 -6.15 -2.03 54.13
C SER A 5 -5.35 -1.05 53.26
N GLN A 6 -5.36 0.19 53.69
CA GLN A 6 -4.40 1.23 53.37
C GLN A 6 -3.19 1.07 54.28
N SER A 7 -1.97 1.36 53.82
CA SER A 7 -0.92 1.86 54.71
C SER A 7 -0.07 2.91 54.02
N LYS A 8 0.09 3.97 54.76
CA LYS A 8 0.75 5.25 54.49
C LYS A 8 2.27 5.15 54.60
N GLY A 9 2.90 6.04 53.91
CA GLY A 9 4.21 6.56 53.86
C GLY A 9 5.14 6.57 55.04
N THR A 10 6.41 6.80 54.77
CA THR A 10 7.31 7.66 55.59
C THR A 10 8.52 8.10 54.77
N VAL A 11 8.72 9.42 54.72
CA VAL A 11 9.90 10.13 54.26
C VAL A 11 10.94 10.08 55.38
N TRP A 12 12.20 9.80 55.04
CA TRP A 12 13.34 10.17 55.90
C TRP A 12 14.45 10.77 55.06
N ALA A 13 14.72 12.03 55.30
CA ALA A 13 15.94 12.72 54.96
C ALA A 13 16.92 12.62 56.10
N ILE A 14 18.16 12.25 55.88
CA ILE A 14 19.27 12.52 56.84
C ILE A 14 20.51 12.92 56.02
N ALA A 15 21.12 14.00 56.54
CA ALA A 15 22.28 14.72 56.01
C ALA A 15 23.63 14.13 56.46
N SER A 16 24.61 14.35 55.61
CA SER A 16 26.05 14.62 55.82
C SER A 16 26.87 13.82 56.84
N SER A 17 27.95 13.19 56.34
CA SER A 17 29.29 13.43 56.90
C SER A 17 30.41 12.97 55.92
N ARG A 18 31.36 13.85 55.69
CA ARG A 18 32.58 13.63 54.92
C ARG A 18 33.53 12.66 55.61
N ARG A 19 34.06 11.68 54.89
CA ARG A 19 35.42 11.15 55.16
C ARG A 19 36.11 10.90 53.82
N PHE A 20 37.22 11.62 53.60
CA PHE A 20 38.22 11.33 52.58
C PHE A 20 38.87 10.00 52.87
N SER A 21 38.84 9.05 51.91
CA SER A 21 39.80 7.97 51.83
C SER A 21 40.31 7.92 50.40
N GLN A 22 41.60 8.05 50.24
CA GLN A 22 42.31 7.93 48.96
C GLN A 22 42.12 6.51 48.45
N VAL A 23 41.42 6.37 47.31
CA VAL A 23 41.42 5.17 46.53
C VAL A 23 42.21 5.42 45.28
N SER A 24 43.35 4.76 45.16
CA SER A 24 44.16 4.71 43.93
C SER A 24 43.33 4.19 42.78
N VAL A 25 43.02 5.07 41.81
CA VAL A 25 42.33 4.70 40.58
C VAL A 25 43.38 4.07 39.65
N LEU A 26 43.39 2.77 39.57
CA LEU A 26 43.93 2.03 38.43
C LEU A 26 42.94 2.28 37.27
N LEU A 27 43.32 3.19 36.35
CA LEU A 27 42.65 3.31 35.05
C LEU A 27 42.91 1.99 34.26
N PRO A 28 41.88 1.23 33.87
CA PRO A 28 42.06 0.30 32.78
C PRO A 28 42.30 1.16 31.53
N ILE A 29 43.44 1.03 30.91
CA ILE A 29 43.67 1.46 29.51
C ILE A 29 42.71 0.62 28.68
N LEU A 30 41.51 1.14 28.40
CA LEU A 30 40.63 0.64 27.35
C LEU A 30 41.36 1.00 26.06
N GLY A 31 42.07 0.02 25.51
CA GLY A 31 42.57 0.10 24.15
C GLY A 31 41.39 0.33 23.25
N ILE A 32 41.18 1.54 22.79
CA ILE A 32 40.36 1.82 21.63
C ILE A 32 41.07 1.10 20.47
N LEU A 33 40.63 -0.13 20.20
CA LEU A 33 40.83 -0.75 18.90
C LEU A 33 40.14 0.19 17.92
N ALA A 34 40.89 1.14 17.37
CA ALA A 34 40.47 1.88 16.19
C ALA A 34 40.24 0.79 15.12
N ALA A 35 38.98 0.49 14.85
CA ALA A 35 38.61 -0.32 13.70
C ALA A 35 39.22 0.37 12.48
N THR A 36 40.23 -0.25 11.89
CA THR A 36 40.77 0.20 10.61
C THR A 36 39.60 0.23 9.63
N PRO A 37 39.36 1.36 8.90
CA PRO A 37 38.31 1.39 7.89
C PRO A 37 38.55 0.23 6.93
N LEU A 38 37.56 -0.63 6.77
CA LEU A 38 37.60 -1.76 5.84
C LEU A 38 37.68 -1.14 4.43
N GLN A 39 38.86 -1.21 3.85
CA GLN A 39 39.08 -0.74 2.50
C GLN A 39 38.41 -1.76 1.56
N ALA A 40 37.63 -1.29 0.58
CA ALA A 40 37.07 -2.19 -0.44
C ALA A 40 38.22 -2.98 -1.07
N ARG A 41 38.04 -4.30 -1.19
CA ARG A 41 39.06 -5.14 -1.84
C ARG A 41 39.20 -4.71 -3.29
N PRO A 42 40.43 -4.69 -3.85
CA PRO A 42 40.64 -4.21 -5.21
C PRO A 42 39.95 -5.14 -6.23
N ILE A 43 39.82 -4.67 -7.47
CA ILE A 43 39.38 -5.51 -8.58
C ILE A 43 40.56 -6.43 -8.98
N THR A 44 40.38 -7.74 -8.74
CA THR A 44 41.35 -8.75 -9.05
C THR A 44 40.78 -9.76 -10.06
N PRO A 45 41.43 -9.99 -11.22
CA PRO A 45 40.92 -10.97 -12.18
C PRO A 45 41.11 -12.41 -11.63
N ALA A 46 40.12 -13.28 -11.93
CA ALA A 46 40.24 -14.70 -11.61
C ALA A 46 41.19 -15.42 -12.57
N VAL A 47 41.93 -16.42 -12.03
CA VAL A 47 42.81 -17.26 -12.84
C VAL A 47 42.05 -18.55 -13.20
N ASP A 48 41.05 -18.42 -14.07
CA ASP A 48 40.12 -19.53 -14.43
C ASP A 48 39.99 -19.76 -15.94
N GLY A 49 40.87 -19.17 -16.72
CA GLY A 49 40.89 -19.29 -18.18
C GLY A 49 39.98 -18.31 -18.93
N THR A 50 39.22 -17.46 -18.23
CA THR A 50 38.39 -16.44 -18.87
C THR A 50 39.21 -15.37 -19.59
N GLY A 51 40.45 -15.12 -19.15
CA GLY A 51 41.36 -14.18 -19.80
C GLY A 51 41.08 -12.71 -19.47
N THR A 52 40.38 -12.44 -18.37
CA THR A 52 40.13 -11.07 -17.87
C THR A 52 41.46 -10.41 -17.49
N VAL A 53 41.68 -9.19 -17.94
CA VAL A 53 42.84 -8.34 -17.62
C VAL A 53 42.39 -7.07 -16.94
N VAL A 54 42.98 -6.75 -15.81
CA VAL A 54 42.70 -5.51 -15.07
C VAL A 54 43.95 -4.65 -15.02
N THR A 55 43.93 -3.47 -15.60
CA THR A 55 45.05 -2.53 -15.60
C THR A 55 44.69 -1.32 -14.72
N LYS A 56 45.51 -1.06 -13.71
CA LYS A 56 45.29 0.09 -12.79
C LYS A 56 46.05 1.31 -13.31
N ASP A 57 45.33 2.41 -13.51
CA ASP A 57 45.87 3.73 -13.84
C ASP A 57 45.31 4.76 -12.81
N GLY A 58 46.13 5.10 -11.83
CA GLY A 58 45.71 5.95 -10.70
C GLY A 58 44.50 5.32 -9.93
N ASN A 59 43.37 5.99 -9.97
CA ASN A 59 42.12 5.53 -9.35
C ASN A 59 41.23 4.73 -10.31
N ARG A 60 41.61 4.56 -11.58
CA ARG A 60 40.84 3.84 -12.58
C ARG A 60 41.40 2.41 -12.76
N PHE A 61 40.49 1.47 -12.84
CA PHE A 61 40.76 0.07 -13.18
C PHE A 61 40.13 -0.16 -14.56
N ASP A 62 40.97 -0.22 -15.60
CA ASP A 62 40.54 -0.59 -16.95
C ASP A 62 40.46 -2.12 -17.06
N ILE A 63 39.26 -2.60 -17.36
CA ILE A 63 38.91 -4.03 -17.47
C ILE A 63 38.81 -4.36 -18.96
N ASN A 64 39.68 -5.25 -19.43
CA ASN A 64 39.76 -5.67 -20.82
C ASN A 64 40.05 -7.17 -20.94
N GLY A 65 40.34 -7.68 -22.13
CA GLY A 65 40.45 -9.12 -22.36
C GLY A 65 39.10 -9.79 -22.21
N GLY A 66 39.06 -10.90 -21.48
CA GLY A 66 37.85 -11.70 -21.31
C GLY A 66 37.63 -12.70 -22.44
N SER A 67 36.55 -13.46 -22.38
CA SER A 67 36.14 -14.44 -23.41
C SER A 67 34.93 -13.95 -24.18
N LEU A 68 34.86 -14.21 -25.46
CA LEU A 68 33.72 -13.86 -26.34
C LEU A 68 32.85 -15.08 -26.62
N SER A 69 31.55 -14.87 -26.80
CA SER A 69 30.66 -15.83 -27.43
C SER A 69 31.03 -16.05 -28.91
N SER A 70 30.60 -17.16 -29.52
CA SER A 70 30.93 -17.46 -30.91
C SER A 70 30.39 -16.46 -31.91
N ASP A 71 29.31 -15.73 -31.57
CA ASP A 71 28.73 -14.64 -32.33
C ASP A 71 29.34 -13.27 -31.99
N SER A 72 30.32 -13.22 -31.08
CA SER A 72 31.02 -12.01 -30.62
C SER A 72 30.12 -10.93 -29.99
N THR A 73 28.87 -11.23 -29.64
CA THR A 73 27.93 -10.27 -29.06
C THR A 73 28.03 -10.19 -27.52
N ASN A 74 28.53 -11.24 -26.86
CA ASN A 74 28.68 -11.30 -25.40
C ASN A 74 30.15 -11.37 -25.01
N LEU A 75 30.57 -10.50 -24.09
CA LEU A 75 31.91 -10.46 -23.50
C LEU A 75 31.82 -10.87 -22.04
N PHE A 76 32.60 -11.90 -21.67
CA PHE A 76 32.60 -12.46 -20.34
C PHE A 76 33.89 -12.11 -19.58
N HIS A 77 33.70 -11.65 -18.32
CA HIS A 77 34.77 -11.41 -17.37
C HIS A 77 34.57 -12.23 -16.12
N SER A 78 35.70 -12.64 -15.49
CA SER A 78 35.71 -13.34 -14.23
C SER A 78 36.68 -12.69 -13.26
N PHE A 79 36.23 -12.43 -12.04
CA PHE A 79 36.98 -11.77 -10.99
C PHE A 79 37.08 -12.66 -9.76
N GLU A 80 38.24 -12.70 -9.13
CA GLU A 80 38.41 -13.23 -7.79
C GLU A 80 37.77 -12.32 -6.77
N GLU A 81 38.01 -10.99 -6.91
CA GLU A 81 37.45 -9.95 -6.08
C GLU A 81 37.01 -8.78 -6.96
N PHE A 82 35.90 -8.14 -6.60
CA PHE A 82 35.40 -6.95 -7.28
C PHE A 82 34.89 -5.91 -6.27
N GLY A 83 35.71 -4.90 -5.99
CA GLY A 83 35.36 -3.82 -5.07
C GLY A 83 35.93 -2.49 -5.50
N LEU A 84 35.31 -1.40 -5.07
CA LEU A 84 35.71 -0.04 -5.33
C LEU A 84 35.61 0.79 -4.05
N SER A 85 36.69 1.46 -3.69
CA SER A 85 36.67 2.54 -2.70
C SER A 85 36.14 3.84 -3.31
N GLU A 86 35.83 4.82 -2.47
CA GLU A 86 35.43 6.15 -2.89
C GLU A 86 36.44 6.77 -3.87
N GLY A 87 35.93 7.37 -4.94
CA GLY A 87 36.71 8.00 -6.00
C GLY A 87 37.39 7.02 -6.97
N GLN A 88 37.24 5.70 -6.78
CA GLN A 88 37.73 4.72 -7.74
C GLN A 88 36.71 4.45 -8.84
N ILE A 89 37.23 4.00 -9.99
CA ILE A 89 36.47 3.78 -11.22
C ILE A 89 36.77 2.35 -11.74
N ALA A 90 35.75 1.53 -11.92
CA ALA A 90 35.80 0.32 -12.71
C ALA A 90 35.35 0.65 -14.15
N ASN A 91 36.26 0.60 -15.10
CA ASN A 91 36.00 0.93 -16.49
C ASN A 91 36.04 -0.32 -17.38
N PHE A 92 34.87 -0.83 -17.75
CA PHE A 92 34.76 -1.95 -18.71
C PHE A 92 34.96 -1.43 -20.12
N LEU A 93 35.99 -1.94 -20.79
CA LEU A 93 36.27 -1.61 -22.19
C LEU A 93 35.42 -2.46 -23.11
N SER A 94 34.69 -1.82 -23.97
CA SER A 94 33.79 -2.41 -24.95
C SER A 94 34.13 -1.98 -26.38
N ASN A 95 33.36 -2.44 -27.34
CA ASN A 95 33.36 -1.96 -28.74
C ASN A 95 31.92 -2.05 -29.30
N PRO A 96 31.64 -1.46 -30.47
CA PRO A 96 30.29 -1.43 -31.03
C PRO A 96 29.66 -2.81 -31.34
N GLN A 97 30.40 -3.89 -31.39
CA GLN A 97 29.89 -5.25 -31.65
C GLN A 97 29.39 -5.93 -30.39
N ILE A 98 29.92 -5.56 -29.21
CA ILE A 98 29.56 -6.17 -27.94
C ILE A 98 28.24 -5.58 -27.45
N GLN A 99 27.21 -6.42 -27.39
CA GLN A 99 25.89 -6.05 -26.86
C GLN A 99 25.83 -6.22 -25.35
N ASN A 100 26.45 -7.26 -24.79
CA ASN A 100 26.40 -7.55 -23.37
C ASN A 100 27.81 -7.80 -22.81
N ILE A 101 28.09 -7.20 -21.66
CA ILE A 101 29.24 -7.49 -20.83
C ILE A 101 28.74 -8.20 -19.58
N LEU A 102 29.26 -9.39 -19.29
CA LEU A 102 28.88 -10.18 -18.12
C LEU A 102 30.10 -10.42 -17.24
N GLY A 103 30.08 -9.83 -16.03
CA GLY A 103 31.11 -10.01 -15.03
C GLY A 103 30.60 -10.93 -13.90
N ARG A 104 31.37 -11.99 -13.57
CA ARG A 104 31.14 -12.83 -12.40
C ARG A 104 32.24 -12.64 -11.36
N VAL A 105 31.89 -12.80 -10.07
CA VAL A 105 32.84 -12.81 -8.97
C VAL A 105 32.82 -14.18 -8.32
N VAL A 106 34.00 -14.85 -8.28
CA VAL A 106 34.15 -16.27 -7.90
C VAL A 106 34.83 -16.50 -6.56
N GLY A 107 35.50 -15.48 -5.97
CA GLY A 107 36.29 -15.60 -4.76
C GLY A 107 35.52 -15.84 -3.46
N GLY A 108 34.19 -15.83 -3.51
CA GLY A 108 33.35 -16.16 -2.35
C GLY A 108 33.07 -14.99 -1.40
N ASP A 109 33.67 -13.84 -1.63
CA ASP A 109 33.46 -12.62 -0.86
C ASP A 109 32.47 -11.66 -1.55
N ALA A 110 31.71 -10.89 -0.76
CA ALA A 110 30.78 -9.89 -1.29
C ALA A 110 31.54 -8.74 -1.97
N SER A 111 30.93 -8.20 -3.04
CA SER A 111 31.42 -7.00 -3.72
C SER A 111 31.02 -5.74 -2.97
N ILE A 112 31.98 -4.94 -2.53
CA ILE A 112 31.75 -3.63 -1.89
C ILE A 112 32.13 -2.54 -2.87
N ILE A 113 31.14 -1.84 -3.40
CA ILE A 113 31.25 -0.89 -4.49
C ILE A 113 30.88 0.50 -3.98
N ASN A 114 31.87 1.32 -3.67
CA ASN A 114 31.67 2.71 -3.22
C ASN A 114 32.24 3.74 -4.22
N GLY A 115 32.33 3.39 -5.48
CA GLY A 115 32.89 4.19 -6.57
C GLY A 115 32.03 4.14 -7.83
N LEU A 116 32.62 4.53 -8.96
CA LEU A 116 31.96 4.57 -10.26
C LEU A 116 32.16 3.29 -11.04
N ILE A 117 31.08 2.68 -11.51
CA ILE A 117 31.10 1.65 -12.56
C ILE A 117 30.78 2.32 -13.87
N GLN A 118 31.62 2.14 -14.88
CA GLN A 118 31.36 2.65 -16.23
C GLN A 118 31.72 1.66 -17.32
N VAL A 119 31.09 1.84 -18.48
CA VAL A 119 31.43 1.15 -19.73
C VAL A 119 31.83 2.18 -20.76
N THR A 120 32.93 1.94 -21.48
CA THR A 120 33.43 2.84 -22.54
C THR A 120 33.76 2.05 -23.82
N GLY A 121 33.65 2.70 -24.99
CA GLY A 121 34.01 2.14 -26.29
C GLY A 121 32.84 1.48 -27.05
N GLY A 122 31.72 1.21 -26.41
CA GLY A 122 30.52 0.63 -27.03
C GLY A 122 29.24 0.99 -26.29
N ASN A 123 28.10 0.52 -26.79
CA ASN A 123 26.78 0.68 -26.17
C ASN A 123 26.31 -0.69 -25.65
N SER A 124 26.99 -1.17 -24.61
CA SER A 124 26.80 -2.53 -24.09
C SER A 124 26.05 -2.50 -22.76
N ASN A 125 25.14 -3.45 -22.60
CA ASN A 125 24.55 -3.77 -21.31
C ASN A 125 25.63 -4.32 -20.36
N LEU A 126 25.48 -4.06 -19.07
CA LEU A 126 26.40 -4.58 -18.03
C LEU A 126 25.65 -5.43 -17.01
N PHE A 127 26.05 -6.69 -16.92
CA PHE A 127 25.58 -7.66 -15.91
C PHE A 127 26.67 -7.92 -14.89
N LEU A 128 26.44 -7.64 -13.63
CA LEU A 128 27.35 -7.95 -12.53
C LEU A 128 26.74 -9.03 -11.65
N MET A 129 27.37 -10.20 -11.60
CA MET A 129 26.92 -11.36 -10.82
C MET A 129 27.90 -11.64 -9.70
N ASN A 130 27.40 -11.61 -8.45
CA ASN A 130 28.15 -12.09 -7.28
C ASN A 130 27.22 -12.86 -6.33
N PRO A 131 27.24 -14.19 -6.33
CA PRO A 131 26.41 -15.01 -5.45
C PRO A 131 26.64 -14.77 -3.95
N ALA A 132 27.83 -14.25 -3.56
CA ALA A 132 28.15 -13.95 -2.16
C ALA A 132 27.45 -12.67 -1.64
N GLY A 133 27.06 -11.76 -2.53
CA GLY A 133 26.39 -10.52 -2.21
C GLY A 133 27.01 -9.29 -2.89
N ILE A 134 26.25 -8.20 -2.97
CA ILE A 134 26.70 -6.93 -3.55
C ILE A 134 26.25 -5.78 -2.66
N VAL A 135 27.17 -4.88 -2.31
CA VAL A 135 26.92 -3.66 -1.53
C VAL A 135 27.34 -2.44 -2.35
N PHE A 136 26.38 -1.64 -2.77
CA PHE A 136 26.61 -0.33 -3.34
C PHE A 136 26.60 0.70 -2.20
N GLY A 137 27.76 1.30 -1.89
CA GLY A 137 27.90 2.31 -0.87
C GLY A 137 27.33 3.67 -1.30
N ALA A 138 27.32 4.65 -0.38
CA ALA A 138 26.71 5.97 -0.60
C ALA A 138 27.31 6.74 -1.79
N ASN A 139 28.57 6.46 -2.15
CA ASN A 139 29.24 7.08 -3.31
C ASN A 139 29.15 6.25 -4.60
N ALA A 140 28.47 5.10 -4.56
CA ALA A 140 28.30 4.27 -5.76
C ALA A 140 27.50 5.01 -6.85
N ARG A 141 28.00 4.94 -8.07
CA ARG A 141 27.44 5.60 -9.27
C ARG A 141 27.59 4.68 -10.48
N LEU A 142 26.71 4.87 -11.46
CA LEU A 142 26.77 4.21 -12.76
C LEU A 142 26.99 5.22 -13.88
N ASN A 143 27.82 4.84 -14.87
CA ASN A 143 27.92 5.47 -16.16
C ASN A 143 27.94 4.36 -17.22
N VAL A 144 26.82 3.66 -17.33
CA VAL A 144 26.60 2.56 -18.28
C VAL A 144 25.72 3.12 -19.40
N PRO A 145 26.11 2.94 -20.67
CA PRO A 145 25.41 3.53 -21.82
C PRO A 145 24.16 2.76 -22.24
N ALA A 146 23.83 1.65 -21.59
CA ALA A 146 22.70 0.79 -21.84
C ALA A 146 22.17 0.21 -20.51
N ASP A 147 21.53 -0.97 -20.53
CA ASP A 147 20.93 -1.59 -19.34
C ASP A 147 22.00 -1.99 -18.31
N PHE A 148 21.64 -1.88 -17.04
CA PHE A 148 22.46 -2.33 -15.92
C PHE A 148 21.70 -3.36 -15.07
N MET A 149 22.36 -4.48 -14.78
CA MET A 149 21.86 -5.49 -13.86
C MET A 149 22.91 -5.85 -12.83
N ALA A 150 22.50 -5.89 -11.56
CA ALA A 150 23.25 -6.52 -10.48
C ALA A 150 22.45 -7.71 -9.93
N THR A 151 23.11 -8.86 -9.78
CA THR A 151 22.43 -10.08 -9.32
C THR A 151 23.30 -10.93 -8.40
N THR A 152 22.64 -11.60 -7.45
CA THR A 152 23.27 -12.66 -6.63
C THR A 152 22.86 -14.06 -7.11
N ALA A 153 22.41 -14.18 -8.34
CA ALA A 153 22.17 -15.44 -9.00
C ALA A 153 23.44 -16.31 -9.03
N THR A 154 23.28 -17.60 -9.04
CA THR A 154 24.37 -18.59 -9.22
C THR A 154 24.64 -18.90 -10.68
N GLY A 155 23.79 -18.37 -11.58
CA GLY A 155 23.98 -18.47 -13.02
C GLY A 155 23.03 -17.62 -13.82
N ILE A 156 23.51 -17.22 -15.00
CA ILE A 156 22.76 -16.46 -16.00
C ILE A 156 22.57 -17.33 -17.23
N GLY A 157 21.33 -17.56 -17.64
CA GLY A 157 20.96 -18.50 -18.69
C GLY A 157 20.80 -17.84 -20.06
N PHE A 158 21.21 -18.56 -21.09
CA PHE A 158 21.12 -18.22 -22.51
C PHE A 158 20.30 -19.30 -23.23
N GLY A 159 19.25 -18.92 -23.92
CA GLY A 159 18.34 -19.87 -24.54
C GLY A 159 17.82 -20.89 -23.49
N ASP A 160 17.68 -22.16 -23.88
CA ASP A 160 17.07 -23.17 -22.99
C ASP A 160 18.05 -24.01 -22.17
N LYS A 161 19.34 -24.07 -22.55
CA LYS A 161 20.29 -25.03 -21.95
C LYS A 161 21.63 -24.44 -21.52
N ASN A 162 22.01 -23.28 -22.04
CA ASN A 162 23.35 -22.75 -21.81
C ASN A 162 23.35 -21.80 -20.62
N TRP A 163 24.39 -21.89 -19.78
CA TRP A 163 24.50 -21.12 -18.55
C TRP A 163 25.89 -20.49 -18.39
N PHE A 164 25.91 -19.21 -18.09
CA PHE A 164 27.06 -18.53 -17.52
C PHE A 164 27.01 -18.75 -16.00
N ASN A 165 27.76 -19.75 -15.53
CA ASN A 165 27.74 -20.17 -14.12
C ASN A 165 28.57 -19.22 -13.26
N GLY A 166 28.09 -18.93 -12.03
CA GLY A 166 28.81 -18.17 -11.03
C GLY A 166 30.03 -18.89 -10.47
N PHE A 167 30.09 -20.23 -10.66
CA PHE A 167 31.19 -21.10 -10.18
C PHE A 167 31.58 -22.11 -11.25
N GLY A 168 32.85 -22.59 -11.17
CA GLY A 168 33.33 -23.58 -12.09
C GLY A 168 33.60 -23.04 -13.51
N SER A 169 33.81 -23.97 -14.46
CA SER A 169 34.12 -23.65 -15.86
C SER A 169 32.86 -23.25 -16.63
N ASN A 170 33.03 -22.45 -17.68
CA ASN A 170 31.99 -22.04 -18.61
C ASN A 170 32.39 -22.36 -20.05
N ASP A 171 31.44 -22.78 -20.84
CA ASP A 171 31.58 -22.90 -22.31
C ASP A 171 31.13 -21.61 -22.99
N TYR A 172 32.02 -20.60 -22.97
CA TYR A 172 31.72 -19.24 -23.45
C TYR A 172 31.26 -19.20 -24.90
N LEU A 173 31.79 -20.10 -25.76
CA LEU A 173 31.45 -20.10 -27.20
C LEU A 173 29.95 -20.38 -27.45
N ASN A 174 29.33 -21.17 -26.57
CA ASN A 174 27.91 -21.52 -26.68
C ASN A 174 26.96 -20.55 -25.94
N LEU A 175 27.49 -19.52 -25.27
CA LEU A 175 26.67 -18.49 -24.59
C LEU A 175 26.28 -17.36 -25.55
N VAL A 176 25.46 -17.69 -26.54
CA VAL A 176 25.04 -16.78 -27.62
C VAL A 176 23.66 -16.18 -27.38
N GLY A 177 23.40 -15.00 -27.91
CA GLY A 177 22.12 -14.29 -27.79
C GLY A 177 21.99 -13.50 -26.49
N THR A 178 20.76 -13.15 -26.12
CA THR A 178 20.47 -12.29 -24.94
C THR A 178 20.23 -13.15 -23.70
N PRO A 179 20.89 -12.84 -22.56
CA PRO A 179 20.59 -13.48 -21.29
C PRO A 179 19.17 -13.19 -20.83
N ASN A 180 18.42 -14.21 -20.40
CA ASN A 180 17.01 -14.07 -20.05
C ASN A 180 16.53 -14.90 -18.87
N ARG A 181 17.43 -15.68 -18.22
CA ARG A 181 17.11 -16.51 -17.06
C ARG A 181 18.17 -16.38 -15.99
N PHE A 182 17.75 -16.50 -14.72
CA PHE A 182 18.64 -16.37 -13.57
C PHE A 182 18.34 -17.50 -12.58
N ALA A 183 19.34 -18.28 -12.23
CA ALA A 183 19.23 -19.36 -11.29
C ALA A 183 19.72 -18.94 -9.90
N PHE A 184 18.98 -19.34 -8.87
CA PHE A 184 19.27 -19.09 -7.47
C PHE A 184 19.31 -20.43 -6.74
N ASP A 185 20.47 -21.10 -6.76
CA ASP A 185 20.63 -22.45 -6.19
C ASP A 185 20.97 -22.40 -4.69
N LEU A 186 21.33 -21.23 -4.15
CA LEU A 186 21.69 -21.03 -2.75
C LEU A 186 20.49 -20.65 -1.88
N SER A 187 20.37 -21.24 -0.70
CA SER A 187 19.35 -20.89 0.31
C SER A 187 20.01 -20.73 1.70
N PRO A 188 20.05 -19.50 2.28
CA PRO A 188 19.62 -18.24 1.68
C PRO A 188 20.48 -17.80 0.52
N GLY A 189 19.92 -17.08 -0.45
CA GLY A 189 20.67 -16.41 -1.50
C GLY A 189 21.40 -15.18 -0.99
N GLY A 190 22.42 -14.72 -1.70
CA GLY A 190 23.14 -13.50 -1.38
C GLY A 190 22.26 -12.25 -1.41
N SER A 191 22.63 -11.22 -0.66
CA SER A 191 21.87 -9.97 -0.57
C SER A 191 22.45 -8.89 -1.46
N ILE A 192 21.58 -7.99 -1.96
CA ILE A 192 21.97 -6.73 -2.59
C ILE A 192 21.58 -5.58 -1.67
N ILE A 193 22.55 -4.70 -1.34
CA ILE A 193 22.32 -3.48 -0.58
C ILE A 193 22.71 -2.30 -1.46
N ASN A 194 21.83 -1.32 -1.61
CA ASN A 194 22.11 -0.07 -2.31
C ASN A 194 21.87 1.13 -1.40
N ALA A 195 22.93 1.88 -1.08
CA ALA A 195 22.87 3.17 -0.44
C ALA A 195 23.27 4.31 -1.40
N GLY A 196 23.73 3.98 -2.61
CA GLY A 196 24.22 4.91 -3.61
C GLY A 196 23.11 5.47 -4.51
N ASN A 197 23.57 6.15 -5.56
CA ASN A 197 22.71 6.68 -6.61
C ASN A 197 22.93 5.87 -7.90
N LEU A 198 22.16 4.82 -8.07
CA LEU A 198 22.19 3.98 -9.26
C LEU A 198 21.24 4.56 -10.31
N ARG A 199 21.84 5.15 -11.34
CA ARG A 199 21.08 5.76 -12.44
C ARG A 199 21.63 5.28 -13.78
N VAL A 200 20.72 4.85 -14.65
CA VAL A 200 21.00 4.54 -16.07
C VAL A 200 20.54 5.67 -17.00
N GLY A 201 20.87 5.58 -18.26
CA GLY A 201 20.49 6.51 -19.32
C GLY A 201 18.96 6.58 -19.53
N ARG A 202 18.56 7.44 -20.48
CA ARG A 202 17.15 7.56 -20.81
C ARG A 202 16.73 6.43 -21.76
N GLY A 203 15.80 5.61 -21.33
CA GLY A 203 15.29 4.45 -22.07
C GLY A 203 15.95 3.14 -21.67
N ASP A 204 17.02 3.20 -20.84
CA ASP A 204 17.73 2.03 -20.36
C ASP A 204 17.10 1.48 -19.08
N ASN A 205 17.23 0.18 -18.84
CA ASN A 205 16.63 -0.54 -17.71
C ASN A 205 17.63 -0.75 -16.58
N LEU A 206 17.13 -0.84 -15.35
CA LEU A 206 17.92 -1.12 -14.16
C LEU A 206 17.30 -2.25 -13.35
N THR A 207 18.06 -3.34 -13.15
CA THR A 207 17.59 -4.51 -12.43
C THR A 207 18.49 -4.84 -11.24
N LEU A 208 17.88 -5.01 -10.06
CA LEU A 208 18.50 -5.54 -8.85
C LEU A 208 17.78 -6.84 -8.47
N LEU A 209 18.47 -7.98 -8.60
CA LEU A 209 17.89 -9.30 -8.44
C LEU A 209 18.72 -10.14 -7.47
N GLY A 210 18.23 -10.35 -6.23
CA GLY A 210 18.99 -11.02 -5.17
C GLY A 210 18.13 -11.86 -4.22
N GLY A 211 18.76 -12.56 -3.28
CA GLY A 211 18.03 -13.28 -2.23
C GLY A 211 17.30 -12.35 -1.26
N THR A 212 17.84 -11.16 -1.04
CA THR A 212 17.26 -10.03 -0.31
C THR A 212 17.74 -8.76 -0.98
N VAL A 213 16.89 -7.77 -1.16
CA VAL A 213 17.29 -6.49 -1.78
C VAL A 213 16.88 -5.32 -0.89
N VAL A 214 17.86 -4.51 -0.50
CA VAL A 214 17.65 -3.31 0.30
C VAL A 214 18.19 -2.10 -0.44
N SER A 215 17.33 -1.18 -0.85
CA SER A 215 17.70 0.07 -1.48
C SER A 215 17.27 1.25 -0.60
N SER A 216 18.19 1.73 0.24
CA SER A 216 18.05 2.97 1.01
C SER A 216 18.45 4.20 0.21
N GLY A 217 19.21 4.01 -0.88
CA GLY A 217 19.63 5.05 -1.81
C GLY A 217 18.61 5.32 -2.92
N GLN A 218 19.10 5.86 -4.03
CA GLN A 218 18.28 6.18 -5.20
C GLN A 218 18.46 5.15 -6.32
N VAL A 219 17.37 4.77 -6.97
CA VAL A 219 17.35 3.95 -8.19
C VAL A 219 16.57 4.70 -9.26
N SER A 220 17.19 4.95 -10.43
CA SER A 220 16.59 5.79 -11.46
C SER A 220 16.84 5.25 -12.87
N ALA A 221 15.75 5.01 -13.63
CA ALA A 221 15.74 4.61 -15.04
C ALA A 221 14.76 5.51 -15.83
N PRO A 222 15.16 6.74 -16.19
CA PRO A 222 14.25 7.68 -16.86
C PRO A 222 13.85 7.18 -18.24
N GLY A 223 12.57 6.85 -18.44
CA GLY A 223 12.05 6.27 -19.69
C GLY A 223 12.32 4.78 -19.86
N GLY A 224 12.96 4.12 -18.89
CA GLY A 224 13.18 2.68 -18.82
C GLY A 224 12.46 2.02 -17.66
N GLU A 225 12.68 0.73 -17.49
CA GLU A 225 12.09 -0.10 -16.44
C GLU A 225 13.04 -0.27 -15.26
N ILE A 226 12.47 -0.25 -14.04
CA ILE A 226 13.16 -0.69 -12.82
C ILE A 226 12.54 -1.99 -12.34
N THR A 227 13.38 -3.00 -12.14
CA THR A 227 13.02 -4.24 -11.46
C THR A 227 13.86 -4.41 -10.20
N ILE A 228 13.22 -4.44 -9.02
CA ILE A 228 13.86 -4.78 -7.74
C ILE A 228 13.17 -6.02 -7.21
N SER A 229 13.88 -7.15 -7.15
CA SER A 229 13.25 -8.41 -6.74
C SER A 229 14.10 -9.22 -5.78
N ALA A 230 13.45 -9.68 -4.70
CA ALA A 230 14.00 -10.69 -3.82
C ALA A 230 13.47 -12.07 -4.24
N VAL A 231 14.40 -12.98 -4.55
CA VAL A 231 14.11 -14.33 -5.02
C VAL A 231 14.43 -15.35 -3.93
N PRO A 232 13.51 -16.26 -3.58
CA PRO A 232 13.85 -17.37 -2.69
C PRO A 232 14.90 -18.25 -3.37
N GLY A 233 15.82 -18.81 -2.59
CA GLY A 233 16.77 -19.80 -3.12
C GLY A 233 16.05 -21.01 -3.71
N GLU A 234 16.78 -21.83 -4.48
CA GLU A 234 16.27 -23.01 -5.18
C GLU A 234 15.18 -22.67 -6.22
N ARG A 235 15.41 -21.59 -6.98
CA ARG A 235 14.45 -21.06 -7.97
C ARG A 235 15.13 -20.63 -9.25
N LEU A 236 14.42 -20.79 -10.33
CA LEU A 236 14.72 -20.19 -11.61
C LEU A 236 13.81 -18.97 -11.84
N VAL A 237 14.41 -17.86 -12.21
CA VAL A 237 13.68 -16.65 -12.58
C VAL A 237 13.87 -16.40 -14.06
N ARG A 238 12.78 -16.29 -14.80
CA ARG A 238 12.81 -15.84 -16.19
C ARG A 238 12.40 -14.37 -16.23
N VAL A 239 13.26 -13.53 -16.75
CA VAL A 239 12.93 -12.14 -17.06
C VAL A 239 12.32 -12.15 -18.46
N SER A 240 11.02 -11.96 -18.53
CA SER A 240 10.30 -11.78 -19.81
C SER A 240 10.51 -10.37 -20.33
N GLN A 241 10.24 -10.14 -21.61
CA GLN A 241 10.37 -8.83 -22.26
C GLN A 241 9.66 -7.69 -21.51
N PRO A 242 10.02 -6.40 -21.74
CA PRO A 242 9.50 -5.24 -21.03
C PRO A 242 7.97 -5.26 -20.91
N GLY A 243 7.45 -5.11 -19.69
CA GLY A 243 6.02 -5.11 -19.38
C GLY A 243 5.44 -6.45 -18.94
N SER A 244 6.22 -7.51 -18.83
CA SER A 244 5.77 -8.82 -18.32
C SER A 244 6.24 -9.05 -16.89
N MET A 245 5.36 -9.59 -16.04
CA MET A 245 5.72 -10.02 -14.68
C MET A 245 6.85 -11.05 -14.74
N LEU A 246 7.79 -10.98 -13.78
CA LEU A 246 8.80 -12.01 -13.57
C LEU A 246 8.10 -13.36 -13.38
N SER A 247 8.28 -14.29 -14.29
CA SER A 247 7.78 -15.64 -14.09
C SER A 247 8.77 -16.43 -13.22
N LEU A 248 8.32 -16.89 -12.05
CA LEU A 248 9.05 -17.84 -11.22
C LEU A 248 8.72 -19.26 -11.72
N GLU A 249 9.70 -19.87 -12.39
CA GLU A 249 9.63 -21.29 -12.72
C GLU A 249 10.31 -22.11 -11.60
N ILE A 250 9.70 -23.21 -11.21
CA ILE A 250 10.32 -24.17 -10.28
C ILE A 250 11.03 -25.21 -11.13
N GLU A 251 12.35 -25.07 -11.25
CA GLU A 251 13.20 -26.16 -11.72
C GLU A 251 14.00 -26.74 -10.56
N LEU A 252 14.32 -28.03 -10.62
CA LEU A 252 15.19 -28.70 -9.68
C LEU A 252 16.60 -28.09 -9.75
N PRO A 253 17.41 -28.17 -8.66
CA PRO A 253 18.79 -27.71 -8.64
C PRO A 253 19.57 -28.25 -9.83
N ARG A 254 20.40 -27.40 -10.46
CA ARG A 254 21.13 -27.77 -11.69
C ARG A 254 22.24 -28.78 -11.49
N ASP A 255 22.57 -29.11 -10.26
CA ASP A 255 23.62 -30.10 -9.96
C ASP A 255 22.99 -31.47 -9.78
N GLN A 256 23.14 -32.30 -10.80
CA GLN A 256 22.71 -33.70 -10.76
C GLN A 256 23.65 -34.60 -9.93
N ASP A 257 24.83 -34.09 -9.55
CA ASP A 257 25.85 -34.87 -8.86
C ASP A 257 25.91 -34.63 -7.34
N GLY A 258 25.04 -33.77 -6.79
CA GLY A 258 24.94 -33.47 -5.36
C GLY A 258 26.16 -32.72 -4.78
N LEU A 259 26.95 -32.05 -5.62
CA LEU A 259 28.06 -31.21 -5.19
C LEU A 259 27.58 -29.99 -4.44
N LEU A 260 28.03 -29.83 -3.21
CA LEU A 260 27.81 -28.62 -2.44
C LEU A 260 28.47 -27.44 -3.16
N LEU A 261 27.69 -26.35 -3.36
CA LEU A 261 28.26 -25.13 -3.92
C LEU A 261 29.38 -24.60 -3.03
N PRO A 262 30.48 -24.09 -3.60
CA PRO A 262 31.71 -23.81 -2.86
C PRO A 262 31.63 -22.62 -1.90
N ILE A 263 30.51 -21.90 -1.89
CA ILE A 263 30.30 -20.75 -1.00
C ILE A 263 29.02 -20.87 -0.20
N LYS A 264 29.03 -20.26 0.98
CA LYS A 264 27.86 -19.98 1.80
C LYS A 264 27.72 -18.46 1.90
N PRO A 265 26.73 -17.82 1.24
CA PRO A 265 26.53 -16.39 1.36
C PRO A 265 26.38 -15.99 2.82
N LEU A 266 26.96 -14.86 3.20
CA LEU A 266 26.66 -14.25 4.49
C LEU A 266 25.18 -13.86 4.53
N ASP A 267 24.54 -14.07 5.67
CA ASP A 267 23.25 -13.48 5.91
C ASP A 267 23.37 -11.93 5.94
N LEU A 268 22.24 -11.24 5.92
CA LEU A 268 22.24 -9.77 5.87
C LEU A 268 22.99 -9.14 7.05
N ALA A 269 22.89 -9.73 8.26
CA ALA A 269 23.60 -9.26 9.45
C ALA A 269 25.11 -9.47 9.32
N GLY A 270 25.54 -10.65 8.90
CA GLY A 270 26.96 -10.98 8.67
C GLY A 270 27.58 -10.12 7.57
N LEU A 271 26.84 -9.80 6.50
CA LEU A 271 27.29 -8.89 5.45
C LEU A 271 27.54 -7.47 5.99
N LEU A 272 26.67 -6.97 6.89
CA LEU A 272 26.80 -5.64 7.49
C LEU A 272 27.90 -5.55 8.56
N THR A 273 28.06 -6.59 9.38
CA THR A 273 29.02 -6.59 10.48
C THR A 273 30.40 -7.11 10.07
N GLY A 274 30.48 -7.92 9.00
CA GLY A 274 31.71 -8.49 8.47
C GLY A 274 32.39 -7.56 7.46
N GLN A 275 32.07 -7.73 6.20
CA GLN A 275 32.78 -7.05 5.10
C GLN A 275 32.22 -5.67 4.77
N GLY A 276 30.93 -5.38 5.09
CA GLY A 276 30.26 -4.11 4.78
C GLY A 276 30.20 -3.09 5.91
N GLY A 277 30.80 -3.38 7.07
CA GLY A 277 30.58 -2.65 8.33
C GLY A 277 30.94 -1.16 8.40
N ASN A 278 31.64 -0.61 7.40
CA ASN A 278 32.05 0.80 7.35
C ASN A 278 31.43 1.57 6.19
N VAL A 279 30.48 1.00 5.48
CA VAL A 279 29.77 1.68 4.40
C VAL A 279 28.38 2.07 4.91
N GLU A 280 28.02 3.35 4.79
CA GLU A 280 26.65 3.79 5.11
C GLU A 280 25.68 3.06 4.20
N THR A 281 24.87 2.18 4.78
CA THR A 281 23.91 1.33 4.05
C THR A 281 22.46 1.70 4.34
N GLY A 282 22.21 2.60 5.30
CA GLY A 282 20.87 2.87 5.81
C GLY A 282 20.28 1.72 6.64
N LEU A 283 21.15 0.77 7.07
CA LEU A 283 20.80 -0.37 7.91
C LEU A 283 21.66 -0.37 9.19
N ARG A 284 21.12 -0.95 10.25
CA ARG A 284 21.84 -1.23 11.50
C ARG A 284 21.59 -2.65 11.95
N VAL A 285 22.56 -3.24 12.63
CA VAL A 285 22.38 -4.50 13.36
C VAL A 285 22.20 -4.16 14.84
N ASN A 286 21.10 -4.61 15.44
CA ASN A 286 20.84 -4.38 16.85
C ASN A 286 21.63 -5.35 17.77
N SER A 287 21.52 -5.18 19.09
CA SER A 287 22.22 -6.02 20.09
C SER A 287 21.86 -7.52 19.98
N ASP A 288 20.71 -7.84 19.43
CA ASP A 288 20.21 -9.22 19.28
C ASP A 288 20.63 -9.85 17.93
N GLY A 289 21.43 -9.12 17.13
CA GLY A 289 21.88 -9.56 15.81
C GLY A 289 20.84 -9.37 14.69
N ASN A 290 19.70 -8.72 14.97
CA ASN A 290 18.68 -8.45 13.94
C ASN A 290 19.01 -7.20 13.14
N VAL A 291 18.76 -7.26 11.84
CA VAL A 291 18.92 -6.11 10.94
C VAL A 291 17.68 -5.24 10.98
N GLN A 292 17.89 -3.93 11.10
CA GLN A 292 16.82 -2.92 11.11
C GLN A 292 17.17 -1.78 10.16
N LEU A 293 16.14 -1.12 9.65
CA LEU A 293 16.31 0.15 8.95
C LEU A 293 16.81 1.22 9.92
N ALA A 294 17.89 1.91 9.57
CA ALA A 294 18.43 2.98 10.37
C ALA A 294 17.39 4.09 10.58
N GLY A 295 17.27 4.56 11.85
CA GLY A 295 16.26 5.56 12.21
C GLY A 295 14.86 4.99 12.44
N SER A 296 14.68 3.67 12.36
CA SER A 296 13.41 3.02 12.66
C SER A 296 13.61 1.68 13.38
N ASP A 297 12.53 1.10 13.90
CA ASP A 297 12.53 -0.23 14.52
C ASP A 297 12.07 -1.35 13.54
N PHE A 298 11.94 -1.02 12.26
CA PHE A 298 11.51 -2.00 11.25
C PHE A 298 12.63 -2.99 10.94
N GLY A 299 12.39 -4.24 11.28
CA GLY A 299 13.31 -5.34 10.97
C GLY A 299 13.29 -5.72 9.49
N VAL A 300 14.46 -5.98 8.93
CA VAL A 300 14.64 -6.52 7.58
C VAL A 300 15.08 -7.96 7.67
N ARG A 301 14.40 -8.85 6.98
CA ARG A 301 14.63 -10.29 6.99
C ARG A 301 15.05 -10.79 5.61
N ASN A 302 15.58 -12.00 5.57
CA ASN A 302 15.85 -12.66 4.28
C ASN A 302 14.59 -12.71 3.42
N ARG A 303 14.75 -12.48 2.13
CA ARG A 303 13.70 -12.45 1.10
C ARG A 303 12.79 -11.21 1.14
N ASP A 304 13.13 -10.22 1.97
CA ASP A 304 12.46 -8.91 1.92
C ASP A 304 13.02 -8.05 0.79
N VAL A 305 12.18 -7.12 0.33
CA VAL A 305 12.60 -5.97 -0.48
C VAL A 305 12.32 -4.71 0.32
N VAL A 306 13.32 -3.85 0.39
CA VAL A 306 13.20 -2.48 0.92
C VAL A 306 13.56 -1.51 -0.17
N ALA A 307 12.75 -0.48 -0.40
CA ALA A 307 13.06 0.55 -1.38
C ALA A 307 12.62 1.93 -0.89
N LYS A 308 13.51 2.94 -0.98
CA LYS A 308 13.21 4.33 -0.59
C LYS A 308 12.89 5.22 -1.79
N ASN A 309 13.79 5.34 -2.76
CA ASN A 309 13.64 6.28 -3.86
C ASN A 309 13.74 5.57 -5.21
N VAL A 310 12.62 5.53 -5.93
CA VAL A 310 12.51 4.88 -7.24
C VAL A 310 11.87 5.85 -8.24
N THR A 311 12.53 6.04 -9.39
CA THR A 311 12.00 6.88 -10.48
C THR A 311 12.22 6.19 -11.83
N ALA A 312 11.15 5.86 -12.55
CA ALA A 312 11.21 5.10 -13.80
C ALA A 312 10.09 5.45 -14.78
N GLN A 313 10.13 4.83 -15.97
CA GLN A 313 8.93 4.74 -16.84
C GLN A 313 7.95 3.75 -16.23
N THR A 314 8.40 2.55 -15.89
CA THR A 314 7.65 1.53 -15.16
C THR A 314 8.52 0.94 -14.06
N ALA A 315 7.91 0.47 -12.98
CA ALA A 315 8.68 -0.18 -11.92
C ALA A 315 7.93 -1.38 -11.34
N THR A 316 8.69 -2.44 -11.05
CA THR A 316 8.21 -3.62 -10.34
C THR A 316 9.12 -3.90 -9.15
N LEU A 317 8.54 -3.82 -7.95
CA LEU A 317 9.18 -4.19 -6.69
C LEU A 317 8.52 -5.47 -6.20
N SER A 318 9.27 -6.56 -6.12
CA SER A 318 8.73 -7.89 -5.80
C SER A 318 9.50 -8.58 -4.69
N ALA A 319 8.85 -8.85 -3.57
CA ALA A 319 9.43 -9.50 -2.42
C ALA A 319 8.93 -10.95 -2.27
N ALA A 320 9.86 -11.89 -2.10
CA ALA A 320 9.50 -13.26 -1.77
C ALA A 320 9.01 -13.42 -0.31
N ASN A 321 9.17 -12.39 0.52
CA ASN A 321 8.62 -12.28 1.86
C ASN A 321 7.86 -10.94 1.98
N ASN A 322 8.42 -9.91 2.60
CA ASN A 322 7.77 -8.61 2.77
C ASN A 322 8.35 -7.54 1.84
N LEU A 323 7.50 -6.68 1.33
CA LEU A 323 7.89 -5.42 0.71
C LEU A 323 7.74 -4.31 1.77
N ILE A 324 8.85 -3.69 2.13
CA ILE A 324 8.94 -2.71 3.21
C ILE A 324 9.25 -1.34 2.61
N LEU A 325 8.30 -0.44 2.71
CA LEU A 325 8.32 0.91 2.15
C LEU A 325 8.20 1.93 3.29
N VAL A 326 9.34 2.34 3.82
CA VAL A 326 9.41 3.31 4.93
C VAL A 326 9.97 4.62 4.40
N GLU A 327 9.20 5.71 4.54
CA GLU A 327 9.59 7.04 4.06
C GLU A 327 9.96 7.01 2.56
N SER A 328 9.21 6.26 1.77
CA SER A 328 9.56 5.97 0.38
C SER A 328 8.89 6.94 -0.58
N ARG A 329 9.63 7.25 -1.66
CA ARG A 329 9.14 8.04 -2.79
C ARG A 329 9.28 7.22 -4.07
N LEU A 330 8.17 6.69 -4.56
CA LEU A 330 8.10 5.84 -5.74
C LEU A 330 7.32 6.59 -6.83
N GLN A 331 7.97 6.85 -7.95
CA GLN A 331 7.36 7.65 -9.03
C GLN A 331 7.60 6.99 -10.38
N THR A 332 6.53 6.65 -11.09
CA THR A 332 6.59 6.15 -12.46
C THR A 332 5.71 7.00 -13.39
N ARG A 333 6.06 7.01 -14.66
CA ARG A 333 5.21 7.60 -15.72
C ARG A 333 4.20 6.60 -16.28
N GLY A 334 4.45 5.31 -16.14
CA GLY A 334 3.60 4.20 -16.47
C GLY A 334 3.17 3.45 -15.22
N ASP A 335 3.17 2.13 -15.28
CA ASP A 335 2.70 1.28 -14.21
C ASP A 335 3.70 1.18 -13.05
N LEU A 336 3.17 1.04 -11.82
CA LEU A 336 3.93 0.76 -10.61
C LEU A 336 3.34 -0.48 -9.94
N ASN A 337 4.14 -1.55 -9.84
CA ASN A 337 3.76 -2.81 -9.24
C ASN A 337 4.52 -3.02 -7.92
N LEU A 338 3.80 -3.17 -6.82
CA LEU A 338 4.31 -3.37 -5.46
C LEU A 338 3.83 -4.73 -4.95
N LEU A 339 4.69 -5.73 -4.99
CA LEU A 339 4.32 -7.12 -4.81
C LEU A 339 5.04 -7.74 -3.61
N ALA A 340 4.30 -8.41 -2.72
CA ALA A 340 4.85 -9.19 -1.63
C ALA A 340 4.15 -10.55 -1.54
N ARG A 341 4.92 -11.62 -1.41
CA ARG A 341 4.34 -12.93 -1.13
C ARG A 341 3.73 -13.01 0.28
N ASN A 342 4.18 -12.16 1.20
CA ASN A 342 3.64 -12.04 2.55
C ASN A 342 2.94 -10.67 2.70
N THR A 343 3.61 -9.65 3.19
CA THR A 343 3.01 -8.35 3.54
C THR A 343 3.65 -7.21 2.75
N VAL A 344 2.81 -6.31 2.23
CA VAL A 344 3.26 -4.95 1.83
C VAL A 344 3.09 -4.04 3.03
N LEU A 345 4.20 -3.52 3.55
CA LEU A 345 4.26 -2.61 4.70
C LEU A 345 4.62 -1.21 4.24
N VAL A 346 3.79 -0.22 4.57
CA VAL A 346 4.03 1.19 4.25
C VAL A 346 3.99 2.03 5.53
N ARG A 347 5.02 2.84 5.73
CA ARG A 347 5.12 3.80 6.85
C ARG A 347 5.73 5.11 6.37
N ASP A 348 5.32 6.20 6.99
CA ASP A 348 5.89 7.51 6.74
C ASP A 348 6.28 8.24 8.03
N SER A 349 6.84 9.44 7.88
CA SER A 349 7.09 10.37 8.97
C SER A 349 6.80 11.80 8.51
N VAL A 350 6.70 12.72 9.46
CA VAL A 350 6.53 14.15 9.18
C VAL A 350 7.66 14.71 8.30
N ALA A 351 8.90 14.23 8.52
CA ALA A 351 10.06 14.68 7.75
C ALA A 351 10.08 14.12 6.33
N ASN A 352 9.59 12.90 6.15
CA ASN A 352 9.62 12.17 4.90
C ASN A 352 8.26 11.50 4.63
N PRO A 353 7.27 12.23 4.11
CA PRO A 353 5.98 11.68 3.73
C PRO A 353 6.12 10.62 2.65
N PHE A 354 5.32 9.57 2.76
CA PHE A 354 5.28 8.51 1.75
C PHE A 354 4.60 8.98 0.46
N VAL A 355 5.13 8.52 -0.68
CA VAL A 355 4.56 8.78 -2.01
C VAL A 355 4.71 7.56 -2.90
N ALA A 356 3.61 7.09 -3.47
CA ALA A 356 3.53 6.11 -4.54
C ALA A 356 2.66 6.67 -5.68
N HIS A 357 3.31 7.22 -6.70
CA HIS A 357 2.64 7.83 -7.85
C HIS A 357 2.93 7.04 -9.13
N ALA A 358 1.90 6.51 -9.75
CA ALA A 358 1.94 5.85 -11.05
C ALA A 358 1.22 6.70 -12.10
N GLY A 359 1.87 6.99 -13.23
CA GLY A 359 1.23 7.73 -14.33
C GLY A 359 0.15 6.90 -15.04
N ARG A 360 0.17 5.57 -14.89
CA ARG A 360 -0.88 4.65 -15.34
C ARG A 360 -1.42 3.87 -14.15
N ASN A 361 -1.25 2.57 -14.08
CA ASN A 361 -1.83 1.75 -13.04
C ASN A 361 -0.91 1.64 -11.82
N LEU A 362 -1.50 1.67 -10.64
CA LEU A 362 -0.84 1.35 -9.38
C LEU A 362 -1.43 0.04 -8.85
N TYR A 363 -0.59 -0.99 -8.79
CA TYR A 363 -0.99 -2.31 -8.33
C TYR A 363 -0.20 -2.70 -7.08
N ILE A 364 -0.91 -2.96 -5.97
CA ILE A 364 -0.33 -3.30 -4.67
C ILE A 364 -0.87 -4.66 -4.25
N GLN A 365 -0.01 -5.66 -4.13
CA GLN A 365 -0.41 -7.00 -3.73
C GLN A 365 0.43 -7.50 -2.56
N GLY A 366 -0.22 -7.78 -1.44
CA GLY A 366 0.33 -8.54 -0.32
C GLY A 366 -0.48 -9.80 -0.12
N ASN A 367 0.06 -10.99 -0.47
CA ASN A 367 -0.78 -12.21 -0.45
C ASN A 367 -1.39 -12.49 0.91
N ARG A 368 -0.69 -12.15 2.01
CA ARG A 368 -1.18 -12.31 3.37
C ARG A 368 -1.83 -11.05 3.91
N SER A 369 -1.26 -9.86 3.67
CA SER A 369 -1.81 -8.59 4.14
C SER A 369 -1.21 -7.40 3.41
N ILE A 370 -1.93 -6.29 3.44
CA ILE A 370 -1.44 -4.95 3.14
C ILE A 370 -1.59 -4.13 4.41
N ASP A 371 -0.53 -3.47 4.86
CA ASP A 371 -0.48 -2.72 6.10
C ASP A 371 0.12 -1.32 5.82
N ILE A 372 -0.77 -0.36 5.60
CA ILE A 372 -0.45 1.02 5.26
C ILE A 372 -0.78 1.92 6.45
N LEU A 373 0.21 2.68 6.90
CA LEU A 373 0.06 3.79 7.85
C LEU A 373 0.90 4.96 7.33
N ALA A 374 0.27 5.85 6.55
CA ALA A 374 0.91 6.97 5.89
C ALA A 374 0.06 8.24 6.10
N LEU A 375 0.15 8.84 7.30
CA LEU A 375 -0.70 9.93 7.77
C LEU A 375 -0.12 11.33 7.52
N ASN A 376 1.13 11.43 7.05
CA ASN A 376 1.82 12.72 6.90
C ASN A 376 1.66 13.27 5.48
N HIS A 377 0.43 13.53 5.05
CA HIS A 377 0.16 13.86 3.64
C HIS A 377 -0.78 15.08 3.42
N VAL A 378 -0.87 16.00 4.36
CA VAL A 378 -1.74 17.20 4.27
C VAL A 378 -1.59 17.97 2.95
N SER A 379 -0.42 17.94 2.33
CA SER A 379 -0.11 18.65 1.07
C SER A 379 -0.10 17.79 -0.18
N GLN A 380 -0.14 16.47 -0.06
CA GLN A 380 0.05 15.56 -1.20
C GLN A 380 -0.58 14.19 -0.93
N THR A 381 -1.50 13.74 -1.78
CA THR A 381 -2.07 12.39 -1.69
C THR A 381 -0.99 11.33 -1.83
N PRO A 382 -0.86 10.39 -0.87
CA PRO A 382 0.23 9.42 -0.87
C PRO A 382 0.12 8.35 -1.96
N PHE A 383 -1.07 7.90 -2.30
CA PHE A 383 -1.30 6.90 -3.34
C PHE A 383 -2.08 7.49 -4.49
N VAL A 384 -1.41 7.67 -5.64
CA VAL A 384 -2.05 8.26 -6.83
C VAL A 384 -1.74 7.41 -8.06
N SER A 385 -2.76 7.12 -8.85
CA SER A 385 -2.62 6.52 -10.18
C SER A 385 -3.31 7.38 -11.24
N GLY A 386 -2.72 7.44 -12.45
CA GLY A 386 -3.38 8.03 -13.61
C GLY A 386 -4.39 7.08 -14.27
N GLY A 387 -4.23 5.78 -14.06
CA GLY A 387 -5.16 4.72 -14.44
C GLY A 387 -5.81 4.09 -13.20
N ASN A 388 -5.93 2.76 -13.18
CA ASN A 388 -6.52 2.04 -12.07
C ASN A 388 -5.59 1.96 -10.85
N LEU A 389 -6.19 1.89 -9.67
CA LEU A 389 -5.52 1.61 -8.41
C LEU A 389 -6.11 0.33 -7.81
N SER A 390 -5.26 -0.67 -7.55
CA SER A 390 -5.72 -1.95 -6.99
C SER A 390 -4.91 -2.30 -5.75
N LEU A 391 -5.61 -2.66 -4.66
CA LEU A 391 -5.03 -3.27 -3.47
C LEU A 391 -5.55 -4.71 -3.38
N VAL A 392 -4.64 -5.70 -3.37
CA VAL A 392 -5.02 -7.10 -3.49
C VAL A 392 -4.44 -7.92 -2.34
N SER A 393 -5.29 -8.59 -1.56
CA SER A 393 -4.85 -9.45 -0.46
C SER A 393 -5.92 -10.48 -0.08
N ASN A 394 -5.48 -11.71 0.28
CA ASN A 394 -6.37 -12.69 0.92
C ASN A 394 -6.60 -12.43 2.42
N GLY A 395 -5.79 -11.57 3.02
CA GLY A 395 -5.93 -11.17 4.41
C GLY A 395 -6.45 -9.75 4.56
N ILE A 396 -6.06 -9.09 5.64
CA ILE A 396 -6.49 -7.73 5.94
C ILE A 396 -5.80 -6.75 5.00
N ILE A 397 -6.59 -5.86 4.40
CA ILE A 397 -6.13 -4.63 3.77
C ILE A 397 -6.35 -3.51 4.79
N SER A 398 -5.28 -3.08 5.48
CA SER A 398 -5.29 -1.92 6.35
C SER A 398 -4.73 -0.74 5.60
N GLY A 399 -5.51 0.33 5.45
CA GLY A 399 -5.17 1.46 4.60
C GLY A 399 -5.47 2.81 5.27
N ASP A 400 -4.59 3.21 6.19
CA ASP A 400 -4.63 4.54 6.80
C ASP A 400 -3.87 5.52 5.91
N ALA A 401 -4.54 6.05 4.90
CA ALA A 401 -4.02 6.97 3.89
C ALA A 401 -5.14 7.48 2.97
N HIS A 402 -4.84 8.49 2.15
CA HIS A 402 -5.67 8.89 1.03
C HIS A 402 -5.26 8.16 -0.27
N PHE A 403 -6.28 7.74 -1.03
CA PHE A 403 -6.13 7.04 -2.30
C PHE A 403 -6.86 7.80 -3.41
N ALA A 404 -6.15 8.14 -4.49
CA ALA A 404 -6.74 8.80 -5.65
C ALA A 404 -6.41 8.07 -6.95
N SER A 405 -7.44 7.71 -7.72
CA SER A 405 -7.32 6.96 -8.98
C SER A 405 -7.87 7.76 -10.15
N GLY A 406 -7.10 7.82 -11.23
CA GLY A 406 -7.56 8.38 -12.52
C GLY A 406 -8.49 7.43 -13.29
N GLY A 407 -8.55 6.17 -12.91
CA GLY A 407 -9.49 5.14 -13.35
C GLY A 407 -10.32 4.62 -12.19
N SER A 408 -10.58 3.31 -12.13
CA SER A 408 -11.24 2.67 -10.99
C SER A 408 -10.28 2.39 -9.85
N LEU A 409 -10.85 2.31 -8.65
CA LEU A 409 -10.17 1.83 -7.45
C LEU A 409 -10.83 0.53 -6.97
N ALA A 410 -10.02 -0.50 -6.75
CA ALA A 410 -10.52 -1.79 -6.29
C ALA A 410 -9.69 -2.35 -5.14
N MET A 411 -10.37 -2.83 -4.11
CA MET A 411 -9.80 -3.64 -3.05
C MET A 411 -10.31 -5.05 -3.22
N LEU A 412 -9.41 -5.99 -3.52
CA LEU A 412 -9.77 -7.34 -3.94
C LEU A 412 -9.03 -8.40 -3.12
N ASN A 413 -9.57 -9.60 -3.11
CA ASN A 413 -8.81 -10.79 -2.74
C ASN A 413 -8.03 -11.35 -3.95
N LEU A 414 -7.20 -12.37 -3.75
CA LEU A 414 -6.41 -12.97 -4.84
C LEU A 414 -7.26 -13.72 -5.89
N SER A 415 -8.55 -13.97 -5.61
CA SER A 415 -9.48 -14.55 -6.58
C SER A 415 -10.21 -13.49 -7.41
N GLY A 416 -9.93 -12.19 -7.16
CA GLY A 416 -10.56 -11.08 -7.86
C GLY A 416 -11.92 -10.63 -7.27
N GLU A 417 -12.37 -11.24 -6.17
CA GLU A 417 -13.59 -10.83 -5.47
C GLU A 417 -13.32 -9.63 -4.54
N PRO A 418 -14.35 -8.84 -4.15
CA PRO A 418 -14.18 -7.72 -3.24
C PRO A 418 -13.52 -8.11 -1.92
N GLY A 419 -12.44 -7.43 -1.56
CA GLY A 419 -11.64 -7.64 -0.37
C GLY A 419 -12.03 -6.72 0.78
N ASN A 420 -11.94 -7.20 2.02
CA ASN A 420 -12.27 -6.42 3.21
C ASN A 420 -11.21 -5.34 3.48
N PHE A 421 -11.68 -4.16 3.89
CA PHE A 421 -10.87 -2.98 4.12
C PHE A 421 -11.01 -2.48 5.57
N VAL A 422 -9.91 -2.13 6.18
CA VAL A 422 -9.85 -1.57 7.54
C VAL A 422 -9.06 -0.26 7.51
N SER A 423 -9.56 0.77 8.19
CA SER A 423 -8.80 1.97 8.46
C SER A 423 -9.11 2.49 9.86
N LEU A 424 -8.06 2.70 10.65
CA LEU A 424 -8.20 3.12 12.06
C LEU A 424 -8.03 4.62 12.24
N TYR A 425 -7.48 5.31 11.24
CA TYR A 425 -7.11 6.72 11.36
C TYR A 425 -7.58 7.61 10.22
N ASP A 426 -7.51 7.17 8.94
CA ASP A 426 -7.66 8.10 7.82
C ASP A 426 -8.00 7.40 6.49
N PRO A 427 -9.27 7.30 6.09
CA PRO A 427 -9.62 6.83 4.76
C PRO A 427 -10.37 7.88 3.93
N ILE A 428 -9.71 8.45 2.92
CA ILE A 428 -10.39 9.10 1.79
C ILE A 428 -10.07 8.33 0.51
N ILE A 429 -11.11 7.96 -0.23
CA ILE A 429 -11.02 7.24 -1.49
C ILE A 429 -11.67 8.07 -2.59
N SER A 430 -10.90 8.39 -3.65
CA SER A 430 -11.37 9.15 -4.81
C SER A 430 -11.04 8.41 -6.11
N ALA A 431 -12.02 8.25 -7.00
CA ALA A 431 -11.83 7.57 -8.28
C ALA A 431 -12.55 8.26 -9.44
N ASN A 432 -11.84 8.46 -10.56
CA ASN A 432 -12.47 8.87 -11.83
C ASN A 432 -13.18 7.71 -12.55
N GLY A 433 -13.32 6.57 -11.93
CA GLY A 433 -14.06 5.40 -12.35
C GLY A 433 -14.90 4.86 -11.20
N ASP A 434 -15.05 3.54 -11.13
CA ASP A 434 -15.79 2.87 -10.08
C ASP A 434 -14.91 2.66 -8.82
N VAL A 435 -15.57 2.48 -7.67
CA VAL A 435 -14.92 2.03 -6.43
C VAL A 435 -15.54 0.72 -5.99
N VAL A 436 -14.68 -0.29 -5.76
CA VAL A 436 -15.10 -1.63 -5.33
C VAL A 436 -14.32 -2.04 -4.08
N PHE A 437 -15.04 -2.46 -3.03
CA PHE A 437 -14.45 -3.02 -1.81
C PHE A 437 -15.41 -4.03 -1.16
N GLY A 438 -14.90 -4.89 -0.29
CA GLY A 438 -15.72 -5.79 0.53
C GLY A 438 -16.31 -5.08 1.76
N ASN A 439 -16.21 -5.68 2.94
CA ASN A 439 -16.65 -5.03 4.17
C ASN A 439 -15.63 -3.95 4.59
N TYR A 440 -16.14 -2.86 5.14
CA TYR A 440 -15.35 -1.81 5.76
C TYR A 440 -15.56 -1.79 7.29
N ASN A 441 -14.47 -1.66 8.03
CA ASN A 441 -14.52 -1.44 9.47
C ASN A 441 -13.44 -0.42 9.86
N GLY A 442 -13.85 0.77 10.29
CA GLY A 442 -12.87 1.83 10.58
C GLY A 442 -13.49 3.13 11.04
N VAL A 443 -12.69 4.19 11.01
CA VAL A 443 -13.14 5.56 11.31
C VAL A 443 -13.98 6.14 10.18
N ALA A 444 -14.40 7.39 10.32
CA ALA A 444 -15.19 8.11 9.32
C ALA A 444 -14.64 7.90 7.91
N LEU A 445 -15.51 7.56 6.97
CA LEU A 445 -15.17 7.18 5.60
C LEU A 445 -15.80 8.12 4.59
N LYS A 446 -14.97 8.65 3.69
CA LYS A 446 -15.44 9.34 2.47
C LYS A 446 -15.01 8.56 1.23
N VAL A 447 -15.97 8.21 0.40
CA VAL A 447 -15.74 7.62 -0.94
C VAL A 447 -16.42 8.49 -1.97
N GLU A 448 -15.67 8.97 -2.94
CA GLU A 448 -16.20 9.72 -4.09
C GLU A 448 -15.78 9.07 -5.41
N ALA A 449 -16.71 8.93 -6.34
CA ALA A 449 -16.51 8.29 -7.62
C ALA A 449 -17.27 9.05 -8.73
N THR A 450 -16.68 9.14 -9.94
CA THR A 450 -17.45 9.54 -11.13
C THR A 450 -18.23 8.36 -11.71
N GLY A 451 -17.83 7.14 -11.40
CA GLY A 451 -18.53 5.88 -11.64
C GLY A 451 -19.44 5.48 -10.49
N SER A 452 -19.61 4.18 -10.33
CA SER A 452 -20.43 3.56 -9.29
C SER A 452 -19.59 3.17 -8.07
N ILE A 453 -20.23 2.97 -6.93
CA ILE A 453 -19.62 2.48 -5.70
C ILE A 453 -20.29 1.17 -5.32
N SER A 454 -19.48 0.10 -5.17
CA SER A 454 -19.92 -1.21 -4.68
C SER A 454 -19.13 -1.59 -3.44
N GLY A 455 -19.82 -1.89 -2.35
CA GLY A 455 -19.22 -2.27 -1.07
C GLY A 455 -20.03 -3.33 -0.33
N GLY A 456 -19.37 -4.02 0.61
CA GLY A 456 -20.05 -4.92 1.56
C GLY A 456 -20.66 -4.14 2.73
N ASP A 457 -20.65 -4.75 3.92
CA ASP A 457 -21.09 -4.11 5.16
C ASP A 457 -20.11 -3.00 5.60
N ILE A 458 -20.64 -1.90 6.12
CA ILE A 458 -19.86 -0.72 6.54
C ILE A 458 -20.11 -0.45 8.03
N VAL A 459 -19.04 -0.47 8.81
CA VAL A 459 -19.05 -0.18 10.25
C VAL A 459 -18.12 1.00 10.55
N ILE A 460 -18.69 2.12 10.95
CA ILE A 460 -17.94 3.31 11.34
C ILE A 460 -17.75 3.33 12.86
N THR A 461 -16.51 3.32 13.33
CA THR A 461 -16.14 3.18 14.74
C THR A 461 -15.75 4.48 15.44
N GLY A 462 -15.39 5.52 14.70
CA GLY A 462 -14.94 6.80 15.25
C GLY A 462 -14.90 7.90 14.20
N ALA A 463 -14.56 9.11 14.63
CA ALA A 463 -14.18 10.21 13.74
C ALA A 463 -12.75 10.00 13.25
N ASP A 464 -12.38 10.64 12.16
CA ASP A 464 -11.00 10.74 11.71
C ASP A 464 -10.25 11.77 12.58
N THR A 465 -9.27 11.31 13.31
CA THR A 465 -8.43 12.15 14.18
C THR A 465 -6.98 12.22 13.73
N SER A 466 -6.68 11.77 12.50
CA SER A 466 -5.33 11.72 11.94
C SER A 466 -4.70 13.10 11.76
N GLY A 467 -5.52 14.11 11.48
CA GLY A 467 -5.07 15.44 11.09
C GLY A 467 -4.62 15.55 9.63
N SER A 468 -4.84 14.52 8.83
CA SER A 468 -4.42 14.42 7.41
C SER A 468 -5.47 14.93 6.43
N ILE A 469 -6.76 15.02 6.83
CA ILE A 469 -7.82 15.56 5.97
C ILE A 469 -7.54 17.04 5.66
N PRO A 470 -7.51 17.44 4.37
CA PRO A 470 -7.38 18.84 3.99
C PRO A 470 -8.53 19.69 4.55
N THR A 471 -8.23 20.82 5.17
CA THR A 471 -9.27 21.78 5.66
C THR A 471 -10.14 22.35 4.55
N THR A 472 -9.74 22.19 3.30
CA THR A 472 -10.50 22.55 2.09
C THR A 472 -11.52 21.50 1.68
N ASP A 473 -11.49 20.29 2.26
CA ASP A 473 -12.49 19.26 1.99
C ASP A 473 -13.85 19.74 2.48
N PRO A 474 -14.92 19.72 1.66
CA PRO A 474 -16.24 20.24 2.04
C PRO A 474 -16.85 19.50 3.24
N HIS A 475 -16.40 18.28 3.53
CA HIS A 475 -16.86 17.46 4.65
C HIS A 475 -15.84 17.39 5.82
N TYR A 476 -14.82 18.26 5.81
CA TYR A 476 -13.76 18.28 6.82
C TYR A 476 -14.29 18.20 8.25
N THR A 477 -15.21 19.12 8.61
CA THR A 477 -15.76 19.16 9.96
C THR A 477 -16.51 17.87 10.32
N GLU A 478 -17.31 17.35 9.40
CA GLU A 478 -18.11 16.15 9.63
C GLU A 478 -17.23 14.92 9.84
N LEU A 479 -16.22 14.72 8.98
CA LEU A 479 -15.29 13.59 9.05
C LEU A 479 -14.41 13.63 10.30
N THR A 480 -13.97 14.84 10.72
CA THR A 480 -13.03 14.99 11.85
C THR A 480 -13.69 15.03 13.22
N THR A 481 -15.00 15.25 13.29
CA THR A 481 -15.72 15.42 14.57
C THR A 481 -16.76 14.34 14.85
N SER A 482 -17.13 13.53 13.86
CA SER A 482 -18.20 12.54 13.99
C SER A 482 -17.89 11.21 13.29
N ARG A 483 -18.65 10.18 13.60
CA ARG A 483 -18.64 8.86 12.93
C ARG A 483 -19.32 8.94 11.57
N ALA A 484 -18.83 9.77 10.67
CA ALA A 484 -19.48 10.05 9.40
C ALA A 484 -19.23 8.98 8.34
N LEU A 485 -20.25 8.66 7.57
CA LEU A 485 -20.14 7.94 6.30
C LEU A 485 -20.63 8.82 5.18
N ILE A 486 -19.79 9.01 4.16
CA ILE A 486 -20.10 9.80 2.97
C ILE A 486 -19.75 8.99 1.74
N LEU A 487 -20.76 8.55 0.97
CA LEU A 487 -20.58 7.88 -0.31
C LEU A 487 -21.21 8.74 -1.41
N GLN A 488 -20.42 9.11 -2.42
CA GLN A 488 -20.87 9.97 -3.53
C GLN A 488 -20.50 9.35 -4.88
N ALA A 489 -21.48 8.82 -5.61
CA ALA A 489 -21.31 8.18 -6.92
C ALA A 489 -21.89 9.03 -8.05
N GLY A 490 -21.27 8.95 -9.23
CA GLY A 490 -21.70 9.72 -10.39
C GLY A 490 -21.38 11.22 -10.29
N LYS A 491 -20.34 11.58 -9.51
CA LYS A 491 -19.87 12.99 -9.43
C LYS A 491 -19.32 13.44 -10.78
N THR A 492 -19.53 14.69 -11.11
CA THR A 492 -18.91 15.33 -12.29
C THR A 492 -17.49 15.78 -12.02
N THR A 493 -17.17 16.11 -10.76
CA THR A 493 -15.85 16.52 -10.29
C THR A 493 -15.62 15.92 -8.90
N LEU A 494 -14.40 15.44 -8.65
CA LEU A 494 -13.98 14.93 -7.35
C LEU A 494 -13.41 16.07 -6.50
N ASP A 495 -13.66 16.04 -5.20
CA ASP A 495 -13.07 17.00 -4.25
C ASP A 495 -11.59 16.71 -4.05
N ASN A 496 -11.22 15.41 -4.03
CA ASN A 496 -9.85 14.91 -3.87
C ASN A 496 -9.35 14.23 -5.15
N ALA A 497 -9.43 14.93 -6.28
CA ALA A 497 -9.03 14.39 -7.58
C ALA A 497 -7.53 13.99 -7.62
N PRO A 498 -7.15 12.94 -8.40
CA PRO A 498 -5.76 12.55 -8.54
C PRO A 498 -4.94 13.70 -9.14
N ASN A 499 -3.94 14.16 -8.40
CA ASN A 499 -3.05 15.25 -8.78
C ASN A 499 -1.73 14.69 -9.33
N LEU A 500 -1.72 14.25 -10.58
CA LEU A 500 -0.52 13.82 -11.29
C LEU A 500 -0.01 14.92 -12.22
N PRO A 501 1.32 15.01 -12.44
CA PRO A 501 1.86 15.87 -13.49
C PRO A 501 1.24 15.52 -14.84
N GLN A 502 0.76 16.51 -15.61
CA GLN A 502 0.05 16.32 -16.89
C GLN A 502 0.83 15.49 -17.93
N SER A 503 2.14 15.36 -17.79
CA SER A 503 2.99 14.54 -18.69
C SER A 503 2.86 13.03 -18.47
N SER A 504 2.08 12.59 -17.49
CA SER A 504 1.93 11.18 -17.10
C SER A 504 0.57 10.58 -17.45
N VAL A 505 -0.37 11.36 -17.96
CA VAL A 505 -1.70 10.84 -18.31
C VAL A 505 -1.62 10.20 -19.69
N GLY A 506 -1.50 8.87 -19.77
CA GLY A 506 -1.78 8.09 -20.97
C GLY A 506 -3.30 7.94 -21.14
N GLU A 507 -3.78 7.87 -22.38
CA GLU A 507 -5.17 7.47 -22.63
C GLU A 507 -5.39 6.07 -22.04
N THR A 508 -6.14 5.98 -20.96
CA THR A 508 -6.57 4.72 -20.40
C THR A 508 -7.95 4.40 -20.96
N ASN A 509 -8.02 3.40 -21.87
CA ASN A 509 -9.29 2.76 -22.17
C ASN A 509 -9.71 2.01 -20.89
N PHE A 510 -10.56 2.68 -20.11
CA PHE A 510 -11.07 2.19 -18.85
C PHE A 510 -12.33 1.34 -19.14
N THR A 511 -12.32 0.09 -18.71
CA THR A 511 -13.52 -0.75 -18.66
C THR A 511 -14.00 -0.79 -17.22
N SER A 512 -15.20 -0.29 -16.97
CA SER A 512 -15.81 -0.32 -15.64
C SER A 512 -16.07 -1.77 -15.23
N PRO A 513 -15.61 -2.24 -14.06
CA PRO A 513 -15.95 -3.56 -13.56
C PRO A 513 -17.43 -3.70 -13.17
N LEU A 514 -18.17 -2.59 -13.06
CA LEU A 514 -19.58 -2.57 -12.65
C LEU A 514 -20.54 -2.19 -13.80
N GLU A 515 -20.04 -1.92 -15.02
CA GLU A 515 -20.86 -1.41 -16.14
C GLU A 515 -22.02 -2.34 -16.51
N ASP A 516 -21.81 -3.67 -16.40
CA ASP A 516 -22.83 -4.68 -16.69
C ASP A 516 -23.74 -4.99 -15.48
N LEU A 517 -23.37 -4.53 -14.29
CA LEU A 517 -24.08 -4.90 -13.05
C LEU A 517 -24.96 -3.77 -12.51
N LEU A 518 -24.56 -2.53 -12.70
CA LEU A 518 -25.22 -1.34 -12.14
C LEU A 518 -25.34 -0.23 -13.16
N PRO A 519 -26.45 0.53 -13.19
CA PRO A 519 -26.49 1.81 -13.89
C PRO A 519 -25.37 2.73 -13.41
N ARG A 520 -24.72 3.42 -14.32
CA ARG A 520 -23.60 4.32 -14.00
C ARG A 520 -23.92 5.30 -12.88
N GLY A 521 -22.98 5.49 -11.97
CA GLY A 521 -23.13 6.40 -10.84
C GLY A 521 -24.06 5.88 -9.75
N SER A 522 -24.20 4.55 -9.62
CA SER A 522 -25.02 3.91 -8.59
C SER A 522 -24.20 3.60 -7.33
N ILE A 523 -24.90 3.43 -6.21
CA ILE A 523 -24.33 2.92 -4.95
C ILE A 523 -25.03 1.61 -4.62
N GLN A 524 -24.24 0.54 -4.41
CA GLN A 524 -24.72 -0.72 -3.88
C GLN A 524 -23.83 -1.14 -2.72
N VAL A 525 -24.39 -1.16 -1.50
CA VAL A 525 -23.66 -1.56 -0.28
C VAL A 525 -24.54 -2.46 0.60
N GLY A 526 -23.89 -3.24 1.47
CA GLY A 526 -24.57 -4.07 2.45
C GLY A 526 -25.16 -3.25 3.60
N ASN A 527 -25.01 -3.76 4.83
CA ASN A 527 -25.48 -3.06 6.02
C ASN A 527 -24.55 -1.92 6.40
N ILE A 528 -25.10 -0.81 6.84
CA ILE A 528 -24.35 0.37 7.27
C ILE A 528 -24.63 0.63 8.75
N THR A 529 -23.60 0.88 9.56
CA THR A 529 -23.76 1.33 10.93
C THR A 529 -22.72 2.38 11.33
N THR A 530 -23.21 3.52 11.83
CA THR A 530 -22.41 4.55 12.49
C THR A 530 -22.73 4.64 13.98
N GLN A 531 -23.34 3.59 14.50
CA GLN A 531 -23.86 3.46 15.86
C GLN A 531 -22.77 3.69 16.92
N SER A 532 -23.07 4.51 17.93
CA SER A 532 -22.23 4.68 19.11
C SER A 532 -22.76 3.83 20.28
N GLY A 533 -21.87 3.01 20.86
CA GLY A 533 -22.12 2.30 22.11
C GLY A 533 -21.43 2.95 23.32
N VAL A 534 -20.80 4.10 23.15
CA VAL A 534 -20.01 4.79 24.18
C VAL A 534 -20.82 5.96 24.73
N ASN A 535 -20.93 6.06 26.07
CA ASN A 535 -21.62 7.17 26.71
C ASN A 535 -20.90 8.50 26.43
N GLY A 536 -21.66 9.55 26.08
CA GLY A 536 -21.14 10.88 25.75
C GLY A 536 -20.61 11.01 24.31
N ILE A 537 -20.77 9.98 23.45
CA ILE A 537 -20.40 10.05 22.05
C ILE A 537 -21.62 9.80 21.17
N ASP A 538 -22.03 10.80 20.40
CA ASP A 538 -23.14 10.69 19.46
C ASP A 538 -22.87 9.67 18.34
N SER A 539 -23.91 9.10 17.79
CA SER A 539 -23.85 8.32 16.56
C SER A 539 -23.64 9.25 15.36
N GLY A 540 -22.98 8.76 14.33
CA GLY A 540 -22.60 9.60 13.19
C GLY A 540 -23.66 9.66 12.10
N SER A 541 -23.55 10.68 11.25
CA SER A 541 -24.40 10.83 10.07
C SER A 541 -24.03 9.85 8.96
N ILE A 542 -25.02 9.53 8.11
CA ILE A 542 -24.88 8.72 6.93
C ILE A 542 -25.39 9.53 5.74
N THR A 543 -24.52 9.80 4.78
CA THR A 543 -24.85 10.50 3.53
C THR A 543 -24.51 9.61 2.33
N LEU A 544 -25.53 9.20 1.58
CA LEU A 544 -25.39 8.47 0.34
C LEU A 544 -25.97 9.33 -0.80
N GLU A 545 -25.15 9.73 -1.74
CA GLU A 545 -25.56 10.49 -2.92
C GLU A 545 -25.15 9.78 -4.19
N ALA A 546 -26.08 9.53 -5.10
CA ALA A 546 -25.82 8.86 -6.36
C ALA A 546 -26.50 9.58 -7.53
N LEU A 547 -25.86 9.55 -8.71
CA LEU A 547 -26.54 9.88 -9.96
C LEU A 547 -27.52 8.77 -10.36
N GLY A 548 -27.09 7.49 -10.21
CA GLY A 548 -27.88 6.28 -10.50
C GLY A 548 -28.69 5.81 -9.30
N ASN A 549 -28.89 4.49 -9.21
CA ASN A 549 -29.65 3.84 -8.14
C ASN A 549 -28.86 3.77 -6.84
N ILE A 550 -29.58 3.70 -5.71
CA ILE A 550 -29.00 3.40 -4.39
C ILE A 550 -29.68 2.14 -3.85
N ILE A 551 -28.89 1.12 -3.52
CA ILE A 551 -29.34 -0.15 -2.97
C ILE A 551 -28.58 -0.40 -1.67
N THR A 552 -29.29 -0.67 -0.56
CA THR A 552 -28.67 -0.91 0.74
C THR A 552 -29.37 -2.04 1.51
N GLY A 553 -28.66 -2.65 2.45
CA GLY A 553 -29.24 -3.43 3.54
C GLY A 553 -29.76 -2.52 4.67
N ASN A 554 -29.51 -2.89 5.94
CA ASN A 554 -29.85 -2.04 7.08
C ASN A 554 -29.00 -0.77 7.09
N VAL A 555 -29.59 0.36 7.47
CA VAL A 555 -28.91 1.66 7.60
C VAL A 555 -29.13 2.20 9.01
N PHE A 556 -28.14 2.06 9.89
CA PHE A 556 -28.25 2.35 11.32
C PHE A 556 -27.35 3.49 11.75
N SER A 557 -27.97 4.58 12.15
CA SER A 557 -27.34 5.71 12.82
C SER A 557 -27.87 5.87 14.25
N ARG A 558 -28.47 4.81 14.80
CA ARG A 558 -29.09 4.81 16.13
C ARG A 558 -28.08 4.75 17.25
N THR A 559 -28.45 5.11 18.47
CA THR A 559 -27.64 4.83 19.65
C THR A 559 -27.74 3.35 20.06
N ALA A 560 -26.65 2.76 20.58
CA ALA A 560 -26.64 1.34 20.91
C ALA A 560 -27.60 1.00 22.07
N GLY A 561 -28.42 -0.03 21.90
CA GLY A 561 -29.48 -0.47 22.81
C GLY A 561 -29.04 -1.02 24.17
N GLY A 562 -27.78 -0.90 24.58
CA GLY A 562 -27.26 -1.39 25.86
C GLY A 562 -26.87 -0.29 26.84
N VAL A 563 -26.87 0.98 26.44
CA VAL A 563 -26.43 2.11 27.27
C VAL A 563 -27.66 2.92 27.71
N PHE A 564 -28.42 2.36 28.63
CA PHE A 564 -29.70 2.95 29.11
C PHE A 564 -29.58 4.32 29.79
N ASN A 565 -28.40 4.89 29.95
CA ASN A 565 -28.15 6.16 30.61
C ASN A 565 -27.34 7.17 29.74
N SER A 566 -27.12 6.92 28.43
CA SER A 566 -26.38 7.86 27.59
C SER A 566 -27.33 8.87 26.96
N GLN A 567 -27.02 10.16 27.08
CA GLN A 567 -27.71 11.27 26.41
C GLN A 567 -27.25 11.45 24.94
N ASN A 568 -26.70 10.39 24.35
CA ASN A 568 -26.19 10.44 22.97
C ASN A 568 -27.32 10.64 21.96
N ASN A 569 -27.07 11.51 20.98
CA ASN A 569 -27.96 11.70 19.86
C ASN A 569 -27.72 10.65 18.78
N ALA A 570 -28.75 10.31 18.03
CA ALA A 570 -28.63 9.60 16.78
C ALA A 570 -28.19 10.55 15.67
N GLY A 571 -27.43 10.04 14.68
CA GLY A 571 -27.05 10.82 13.51
C GLY A 571 -28.17 10.90 12.47
N ASN A 572 -28.08 11.87 11.57
CA ASN A 572 -28.99 11.97 10.44
C ASN A 572 -28.68 10.94 9.35
N ILE A 573 -29.69 10.47 8.65
CA ILE A 573 -29.56 9.61 7.48
C ILE A 573 -30.11 10.36 6.26
N THR A 574 -29.26 10.55 5.26
CA THR A 574 -29.58 11.22 4.00
C THR A 574 -29.24 10.32 2.83
N ILE A 575 -30.21 9.92 2.03
CA ILE A 575 -30.06 9.06 0.86
C ILE A 575 -30.68 9.76 -0.34
N ILE A 576 -29.87 10.15 -1.31
CA ILE A 576 -30.31 10.95 -2.47
C ILE A 576 -29.86 10.27 -3.77
N SER A 577 -30.83 9.85 -4.58
CA SER A 577 -30.62 9.40 -5.96
C SER A 577 -31.12 10.48 -6.93
N ARG A 578 -30.20 11.11 -7.67
CA ARG A 578 -30.51 12.29 -8.52
C ARG A 578 -31.10 11.91 -9.87
N GLY A 579 -30.95 10.70 -10.36
CA GLY A 579 -31.47 10.20 -11.64
C GLY A 579 -32.02 8.79 -11.61
N GLY A 580 -31.91 8.07 -10.48
CA GLY A 580 -32.35 6.70 -10.30
C GLY A 580 -33.36 6.53 -9.17
N SER A 581 -33.47 5.29 -8.70
CA SER A 581 -34.34 4.81 -7.63
C SER A 581 -33.55 4.58 -6.34
N ILE A 582 -34.27 4.52 -5.21
CA ILE A 582 -33.74 4.10 -3.91
C ILE A 582 -34.44 2.80 -3.52
N ASP A 583 -33.64 1.81 -3.15
CA ASP A 583 -34.12 0.53 -2.61
C ASP A 583 -33.40 0.21 -1.30
N THR A 584 -34.12 0.36 -0.18
CA THR A 584 -33.67 -0.05 1.16
C THR A 584 -34.59 -1.15 1.71
N SER A 585 -35.29 -1.88 0.82
CA SER A 585 -36.28 -2.91 1.20
C SER A 585 -35.68 -4.13 1.87
N ALA A 586 -34.39 -4.39 1.64
CA ALA A 586 -33.67 -5.50 2.24
C ALA A 586 -33.36 -5.33 3.75
N GLY A 587 -33.56 -4.12 4.29
CA GLY A 587 -33.27 -3.80 5.69
C GLY A 587 -34.11 -2.64 6.24
N SER A 588 -33.79 -2.25 7.47
CA SER A 588 -34.44 -1.11 8.15
C SER A 588 -33.54 0.12 8.11
N VAL A 589 -34.13 1.32 8.07
CA VAL A 589 -33.45 2.59 8.22
C VAL A 589 -33.80 3.15 9.61
N ASP A 590 -32.79 3.25 10.50
CA ASP A 590 -33.01 3.53 11.92
C ASP A 590 -32.06 4.63 12.43
N ALA A 591 -32.66 5.76 12.82
CA ALA A 591 -32.00 6.90 13.43
C ALA A 591 -32.55 7.18 14.85
N GLY A 592 -32.85 6.14 15.62
CA GLY A 592 -33.41 6.24 16.96
C GLY A 592 -32.38 6.48 18.06
N ALA A 593 -32.81 7.10 19.16
CA ALA A 593 -31.98 7.34 20.34
C ALA A 593 -32.60 6.73 21.60
N SER A 594 -31.75 6.40 22.60
CA SER A 594 -32.25 5.91 23.89
C SER A 594 -32.73 7.06 24.78
N ILE A 595 -31.96 8.14 24.92
CA ILE A 595 -32.25 9.33 25.74
C ILE A 595 -32.08 10.60 24.92
N GLY A 596 -31.00 10.73 24.14
CA GLY A 596 -30.76 11.89 23.28
C GLY A 596 -31.85 12.08 22.23
N SER A 597 -31.60 12.93 21.27
CA SER A 597 -32.55 13.16 20.16
C SER A 597 -32.38 12.12 19.07
N GLY A 598 -33.49 11.68 18.47
CA GLY A 598 -33.47 10.88 17.23
C GLY A 598 -32.99 11.73 16.04
N GLY A 599 -32.35 11.09 15.08
CA GLY A 599 -31.88 11.71 13.86
C GLY A 599 -33.01 11.87 12.81
N ASN A 600 -32.84 12.81 11.88
CA ASN A 600 -33.72 12.93 10.73
C ASN A 600 -33.39 11.86 9.68
N ILE A 601 -34.41 11.37 8.98
CA ILE A 601 -34.28 10.48 7.83
C ILE A 601 -34.80 11.19 6.59
N THR A 602 -33.98 11.31 5.56
CA THR A 602 -34.35 11.91 4.28
C THR A 602 -34.02 10.94 3.15
N LEU A 603 -35.05 10.49 2.42
CA LEU A 603 -34.96 9.73 1.19
C LEU A 603 -35.45 10.55 0.03
N MET A 604 -34.63 10.82 -0.97
CA MET A 604 -35.03 11.61 -2.16
C MET A 604 -34.56 10.88 -3.43
N ALA A 605 -35.50 10.52 -4.30
CA ALA A 605 -35.18 9.90 -5.58
C ALA A 605 -35.81 10.68 -6.75
N GLN A 606 -35.20 10.58 -7.93
CA GLN A 606 -35.83 11.00 -9.17
C GLN A 606 -36.94 10.02 -9.56
N LYS A 607 -36.67 8.69 -9.39
CA LYS A 607 -37.62 7.61 -9.71
C LYS A 607 -38.21 7.01 -8.43
N ASP A 608 -38.46 5.71 -8.42
CA ASP A 608 -39.14 5.02 -7.35
C ASP A 608 -38.34 4.95 -6.05
N ILE A 609 -39.04 4.95 -4.92
CA ILE A 609 -38.50 4.63 -3.61
C ILE A 609 -39.21 3.42 -3.05
N THR A 610 -38.44 2.35 -2.83
CA THR A 610 -38.90 1.15 -2.13
C THR A 610 -38.14 1.03 -0.81
N THR A 611 -38.87 0.96 0.29
CA THR A 611 -38.26 0.84 1.61
C THR A 611 -39.04 -0.08 2.52
N SER A 612 -38.37 -0.62 3.54
CA SER A 612 -38.99 -1.37 4.61
C SER A 612 -39.33 -0.41 5.77
N THR A 613 -38.89 -0.74 6.95
CA THR A 613 -39.16 0.03 8.16
C THR A 613 -38.24 1.23 8.31
N LEU A 614 -38.83 2.41 8.64
CA LEU A 614 -38.08 3.63 8.95
C LEU A 614 -38.40 4.06 10.38
N PHE A 615 -37.35 4.25 11.19
CA PHE A 615 -37.46 4.59 12.59
C PHE A 615 -36.68 5.86 12.95
N SER A 616 -37.38 6.84 13.55
CA SER A 616 -36.73 7.88 14.36
C SER A 616 -37.47 7.94 15.70
N TYR A 617 -36.85 7.46 16.76
CA TYR A 617 -37.53 7.35 18.05
C TYR A 617 -36.64 7.79 19.22
N VAL A 618 -37.30 8.05 20.36
CA VAL A 618 -36.65 8.20 21.66
C VAL A 618 -37.38 7.31 22.68
N ILE A 619 -36.66 6.49 23.42
CA ILE A 619 -37.26 5.48 24.29
C ILE A 619 -37.66 6.07 25.66
N ARG A 620 -36.82 6.90 26.27
CA ARG A 620 -37.00 7.33 27.66
C ARG A 620 -37.79 8.63 27.79
N SER A 621 -38.56 8.75 28.86
CA SER A 621 -39.42 9.92 29.16
C SER A 621 -38.66 11.21 29.44
N ASP A 622 -37.39 11.09 29.86
CA ASP A 622 -36.45 12.20 30.12
C ASP A 622 -35.60 12.54 28.87
N GLY A 623 -35.89 11.92 27.72
CA GLY A 623 -35.11 12.04 26.49
C GLY A 623 -35.44 13.26 25.65
N GLY A 624 -34.78 13.36 24.50
CA GLY A 624 -34.97 14.37 23.49
C GLY A 624 -36.23 14.18 22.62
N SER A 625 -36.25 14.79 21.46
CA SER A 625 -37.29 14.65 20.45
C SER A 625 -36.94 13.65 19.38
N ALA A 626 -37.91 12.96 18.79
CA ALA A 626 -37.67 12.16 17.58
C ALA A 626 -37.44 13.11 16.36
N GLY A 627 -36.67 12.64 15.40
CA GLY A 627 -36.42 13.39 14.17
C GLY A 627 -37.51 13.23 13.12
N ASN A 628 -37.47 14.04 12.08
CA ASN A 628 -38.40 14.00 10.96
C ASN A 628 -38.06 12.87 9.97
N ILE A 629 -39.09 12.33 9.29
CA ILE A 629 -38.92 11.37 8.20
C ILE A 629 -39.51 11.98 6.92
N ASN A 630 -38.66 12.27 5.95
CA ASN A 630 -39.05 12.89 4.68
C ASN A 630 -38.71 11.92 3.52
N ILE A 631 -39.72 11.55 2.73
CA ILE A 631 -39.60 10.69 1.56
C ILE A 631 -40.15 11.40 0.35
N THR A 632 -39.32 11.62 -0.67
CA THR A 632 -39.75 12.35 -1.89
C THR A 632 -39.31 11.57 -3.14
N SER A 633 -40.29 11.18 -3.96
CA SER A 633 -40.08 10.67 -5.31
C SER A 633 -40.58 11.67 -6.33
N LYS A 634 -39.68 12.23 -7.16
CA LYS A 634 -40.03 13.35 -8.06
C LYS A 634 -40.85 12.92 -9.28
N GLU A 635 -40.56 11.77 -9.85
CA GLU A 635 -41.18 11.25 -11.08
C GLU A 635 -41.76 9.84 -10.90
N GLY A 636 -41.44 9.15 -9.82
CA GLY A 636 -41.84 7.78 -9.54
C GLY A 636 -42.84 7.65 -8.38
N SER A 637 -42.92 6.45 -7.86
CA SER A 637 -43.82 6.01 -6.79
C SER A 637 -43.05 5.79 -5.48
N ILE A 638 -43.77 5.77 -4.36
CA ILE A 638 -43.26 5.41 -3.04
C ILE A 638 -43.95 4.15 -2.57
N ASN A 639 -43.17 3.12 -2.23
CA ASN A 639 -43.66 1.89 -1.62
C ASN A 639 -42.90 1.61 -0.31
N THR A 640 -43.58 1.68 0.82
CA THR A 640 -43.02 1.42 2.14
C THR A 640 -43.49 0.11 2.76
N THR A 641 -44.08 -0.79 1.97
CA THR A 641 -44.70 -2.03 2.50
C THR A 641 -43.76 -3.22 2.56
N ALA A 642 -42.51 -3.08 2.15
CA ALA A 642 -41.54 -4.16 2.28
C ALA A 642 -41.30 -4.54 3.76
N GLY A 643 -41.09 -5.80 4.04
CA GLY A 643 -40.95 -6.30 5.40
C GLY A 643 -42.15 -5.99 6.28
N ASN A 644 -41.93 -5.33 7.42
CA ASN A 644 -42.98 -4.89 8.34
C ASN A 644 -43.66 -3.57 7.90
N GLY A 645 -43.09 -2.84 6.98
CA GLY A 645 -43.67 -1.67 6.33
C GLY A 645 -44.06 -0.54 7.28
N GLN A 646 -43.27 -0.27 8.33
CA GLN A 646 -43.62 0.74 9.36
C GLN A 646 -42.79 2.01 9.20
N ILE A 647 -43.44 3.19 9.34
CA ILE A 647 -42.79 4.49 9.47
C ILE A 647 -43.15 5.03 10.84
N LEU A 648 -42.17 5.15 11.73
CA LEU A 648 -42.40 5.55 13.12
C LEU A 648 -41.54 6.72 13.54
N THR A 649 -42.19 7.81 14.00
CA THR A 649 -41.55 8.88 14.77
C THR A 649 -42.19 8.90 16.16
N VAL A 650 -41.49 8.32 17.13
CA VAL A 650 -42.05 8.11 18.47
C VAL A 650 -41.12 8.72 19.52
N ALA A 651 -41.62 9.56 20.38
CA ALA A 651 -40.89 10.09 21.50
C ALA A 651 -41.82 10.45 22.69
N PRO A 652 -41.36 10.26 23.94
CA PRO A 652 -42.15 10.67 25.09
C PRO A 652 -42.42 12.19 25.19
N GLN A 653 -41.58 13.00 24.55
CA GLN A 653 -41.76 14.45 24.49
C GLN A 653 -42.36 14.86 23.14
N LYS A 654 -41.58 15.38 22.22
CA LYS A 654 -42.02 15.85 20.91
C LYS A 654 -41.61 14.88 19.82
N THR A 655 -42.53 14.51 18.94
CA THR A 655 -42.25 13.66 17.78
C THR A 655 -41.89 14.47 16.56
N GLY A 656 -41.23 13.81 15.59
CA GLY A 656 -40.98 14.38 14.27
C GLY A 656 -42.21 14.36 13.36
N GLN A 657 -42.12 15.08 12.28
CA GLN A 657 -43.10 15.05 11.18
C GLN A 657 -42.76 13.89 10.23
N VAL A 658 -43.82 13.33 9.59
CA VAL A 658 -43.69 12.38 8.50
C VAL A 658 -44.24 12.97 7.23
N MET A 659 -43.41 13.06 6.18
CA MET A 659 -43.81 13.63 4.90
C MET A 659 -43.46 12.63 3.76
N LEU A 660 -44.48 12.20 3.02
CA LEU A 660 -44.38 11.39 1.82
C LEU A 660 -44.92 12.17 0.63
N ILE A 661 -44.09 12.44 -0.36
CA ILE A 661 -44.47 13.16 -1.58
C ILE A 661 -44.03 12.35 -2.78
N ALA A 662 -44.93 12.00 -3.69
CA ALA A 662 -44.63 11.31 -4.93
C ALA A 662 -45.38 11.92 -6.12
N SER A 663 -44.79 11.81 -7.32
CA SER A 663 -45.53 12.07 -8.55
C SER A 663 -46.47 10.90 -8.88
N GLY A 664 -46.02 9.66 -8.69
CA GLY A 664 -46.77 8.43 -8.89
C GLY A 664 -47.53 7.96 -7.65
N ASP A 665 -47.79 6.66 -7.58
CA ASP A 665 -48.53 6.02 -6.50
C ASP A 665 -47.75 6.04 -5.17
N ILE A 666 -48.49 6.14 -4.05
CA ILE A 666 -47.97 5.97 -2.71
C ILE A 666 -48.67 4.79 -2.07
N THR A 667 -47.93 3.72 -1.76
CA THR A 667 -48.43 2.57 -1.01
C THR A 667 -47.69 2.49 0.32
N THR A 668 -48.42 2.55 1.44
CA THR A 668 -47.79 2.54 2.77
C THR A 668 -48.36 1.42 3.65
N GLY A 669 -47.46 0.92 4.53
CA GLY A 669 -47.88 0.22 5.73
C GLY A 669 -48.27 1.17 6.85
N THR A 670 -48.02 0.81 8.11
CA THR A 670 -48.34 1.66 9.28
C THR A 670 -47.46 2.88 9.35
N ILE A 671 -48.06 4.06 9.53
CA ILE A 671 -47.37 5.33 9.84
C ILE A 671 -47.84 5.80 11.23
N SER A 672 -46.90 6.06 12.13
CA SER A 672 -47.23 6.63 13.46
C SER A 672 -46.27 7.75 13.79
N SER A 673 -46.86 8.85 14.26
CA SER A 673 -46.15 9.96 14.90
C SER A 673 -46.77 10.18 16.28
N ASP A 674 -46.30 9.41 17.29
CA ASP A 674 -46.93 9.36 18.61
C ASP A 674 -46.01 9.92 19.70
N GLY A 675 -46.55 10.84 20.51
CA GLY A 675 -45.83 11.46 21.62
C GLY A 675 -46.74 12.00 22.72
N ASN A 676 -46.29 11.91 23.98
CA ASN A 676 -47.07 12.32 25.13
C ASN A 676 -47.39 13.83 25.15
N LEU A 677 -46.59 14.65 24.51
CA LEU A 677 -46.80 16.10 24.39
C LEU A 677 -47.40 16.55 23.04
N GLY A 678 -47.80 15.58 22.22
CA GLY A 678 -48.42 15.76 20.91
C GLY A 678 -47.68 15.02 19.79
N GLY A 679 -48.42 14.43 18.87
CA GLY A 679 -47.90 13.84 17.63
C GLY A 679 -47.41 14.93 16.67
N GLY A 680 -46.49 14.56 15.77
CA GLY A 680 -46.08 15.38 14.65
C GLY A 680 -47.10 15.23 13.49
N ASP A 681 -47.04 16.18 12.53
CA ASP A 681 -47.89 16.13 11.36
C ASP A 681 -47.51 14.96 10.43
N ILE A 682 -48.51 14.27 9.89
CA ILE A 682 -48.37 13.29 8.83
C ILE A 682 -48.92 13.87 7.53
N THR A 683 -48.06 14.05 6.54
CA THR A 683 -48.44 14.54 5.22
C THR A 683 -48.15 13.49 4.15
N ILE A 684 -49.17 13.06 3.42
CA ILE A 684 -49.05 12.13 2.29
C ILE A 684 -49.65 12.80 1.06
N LYS A 685 -48.85 13.00 0.02
CA LYS A 685 -49.27 13.68 -1.21
C LYS A 685 -48.80 12.90 -2.43
N SER A 686 -49.74 12.42 -3.24
CA SER A 686 -49.48 11.96 -4.61
C SER A 686 -49.97 13.06 -5.59
N GLU A 687 -49.17 13.39 -6.62
CA GLU A 687 -49.52 14.42 -7.59
C GLU A 687 -50.36 13.86 -8.74
N ASN A 688 -50.03 12.65 -9.22
CA ASN A 688 -50.68 12.08 -10.42
C ASN A 688 -51.14 10.60 -10.20
N GLY A 689 -50.84 10.02 -9.05
CA GLY A 689 -51.14 8.63 -8.71
C GLY A 689 -52.18 8.50 -7.60
N SER A 690 -52.33 7.32 -7.08
CA SER A 690 -53.22 6.93 -5.97
C SER A 690 -52.45 6.85 -4.64
N ILE A 691 -53.17 7.00 -3.53
CA ILE A 691 -52.67 6.77 -2.19
C ILE A 691 -53.38 5.54 -1.62
N ASN A 692 -52.59 4.48 -1.30
CA ASN A 692 -53.09 3.24 -0.72
C ASN A 692 -52.43 3.03 0.66
N THR A 693 -53.25 3.13 1.71
CA THR A 693 -52.87 2.91 3.12
C THR A 693 -53.49 1.63 3.69
N ALA A 694 -54.06 0.77 2.85
CA ALA A 694 -54.85 -0.40 3.27
C ALA A 694 -53.95 -1.49 3.94
N ALA A 695 -52.65 -1.46 3.75
CA ALA A 695 -51.70 -2.36 4.39
C ALA A 695 -51.33 -2.01 5.83
N GLY A 696 -51.85 -0.87 6.36
CA GLY A 696 -51.46 -0.37 7.71
C GLY A 696 -52.47 0.56 8.33
N THR A 697 -52.07 1.26 9.38
CA THR A 697 -52.80 2.30 10.10
C THR A 697 -52.06 3.62 10.04
N LEU A 698 -52.77 4.72 10.10
CA LEU A 698 -52.23 6.09 10.22
C LEU A 698 -52.42 6.62 11.64
#